data_14a9f4b8c73aa7309ebb10dd91233bf4
#
_entry.id   14a9f4b8c73aa7309ebb10dd91233bf4
#
_cell.length_a   1.000
_cell.length_b   1.000
_cell.length_c   1.000
_cell.angle_alpha   90.00
_cell.angle_beta   90.00
_cell.angle_gamma   90.00
#
_symmetry.space_group_name_H-M   'P 1'
#
loop_
_entity.id
_entity.type
_entity.pdbx_description
1 polymer ?
#
loop_
_entity_poly.entity_id
_entity_poly.type
_entity_poly.pdbx_seq_one_letter_code
_entity_poly.pdbx_strand_id
1 'polypeptide(L)'
;LARKIRSGKLLTYCMILFSMLVVTFAFTHSLWSSKRLLFMGDLTTSDITELNYPAHHLLAESLKEGDIPYWNQYIGCGFPQHAEGQAGLLYPLNLALFRFLDTTLAFNLSVIISLFLSLAFAYLLARQYHLSAPSAFYCAISFAFSGFVISKLKFTYMVNSIPWVPLAVYGLERSFRQRNPKFLILTTLALAMQILAGGPQVFFINMLALLIIFCWRFIGLLKSDYRPGNRAWKRAAVGMLAGFLVSILLGLALSAPQLLPQTAGFPYFNRAEKMDFQSVQAIPMRPIALSLFFSPYQHGNPARGSYPLKNQLFWEDIAYPGLLTVVLALVAIVFLLKKDRDVGMWLALALFFLLVALGGSTPLAEFMYKYVPGFSLFRFFQRYLLITVLALSLLSAKGMERVLAAFRPHRTQVLALAGFMLAILLLDLAFFAFNFISTIDAGRMEGENRSVAFLRENMDPANYRYCTLGEYKVWEAAYRQAGGWMGDKEPYYEYFSFLSPNFNTLYALPGAHQYGAYGLYYFKTFQNQTYFSAVPENGWKADLPDGILGYLAAQSVRYIVTPYFLDEEGLELKASWKTGIDDIFLNIYEYGEALPRARVFTDYEIVEDADNLTLSQSYDLFTPPSRVQNRVILEKDPAPLFSRDAGEPVEANVVYSSNHRVEVDAYAPRGGILVLNDTYYPEWHVFVDGVEREMMKANLAYRAVVLEPGRHRVEFVYKPSSTYYGVAVCAAGMLLALLVFIRYQRIPLPCISEP
;
A
#
# COMPACT_ATOMS: atom_id res chain seq x y z
N LEU A 1 30.91 -4.67 42.23
CA LEU A 1 30.68 -3.36 41.53
C LEU A 1 30.16 -3.59 40.11
N ALA A 2 30.80 -4.42 39.27
CA ALA A 2 30.39 -4.72 37.88
C ALA A 2 28.97 -5.32 37.78
N ARG A 3 28.57 -6.18 38.74
CA ARG A 3 27.21 -6.74 38.82
C ARG A 3 26.15 -5.67 39.15
N LYS A 4 26.47 -4.73 40.06
CA LYS A 4 25.60 -3.60 40.42
C LYS A 4 25.45 -2.56 39.27
N ILE A 5 26.53 -2.32 38.49
CA ILE A 5 26.53 -1.45 37.30
C ILE A 5 25.73 -2.10 36.16
N ARG A 6 25.83 -3.43 35.97
CA ARG A 6 25.02 -4.17 35.01
C ARG A 6 23.53 -4.15 35.38
N SER A 7 23.18 -4.33 36.66
CA SER A 7 21.79 -4.30 37.11
C SER A 7 21.15 -2.89 36.95
N GLY A 8 21.89 -1.81 37.24
CA GLY A 8 21.40 -0.45 37.04
C GLY A 8 21.14 -0.09 35.56
N LYS A 9 22.02 -0.52 34.67
CA LYS A 9 21.80 -0.32 33.21
C LYS A 9 20.61 -1.13 32.70
N LEU A 10 20.46 -2.39 33.14
CA LEU A 10 19.31 -3.22 32.76
C LEU A 10 17.98 -2.58 33.20
N LEU A 11 17.90 -2.11 34.44
CA LEU A 11 16.73 -1.43 34.97
C LEU A 11 16.38 -0.18 34.13
N THR A 12 17.39 0.62 33.74
CA THR A 12 17.18 1.80 32.89
C THR A 12 16.61 1.40 31.52
N TYR A 13 17.11 0.35 30.89
CA TYR A 13 16.57 -0.12 29.62
C TYR A 13 15.12 -0.63 29.76
N CYS A 14 14.83 -1.38 30.82
CA CYS A 14 13.46 -1.83 31.11
C CYS A 14 12.50 -0.66 31.32
N MET A 15 12.93 0.39 32.04
CA MET A 15 12.11 1.60 32.23
C MET A 15 11.84 2.33 30.91
N ILE A 16 12.84 2.47 30.05
CA ILE A 16 12.66 3.12 28.74
C ILE A 16 11.69 2.29 27.88
N LEU A 17 11.89 0.97 27.81
CA LEU A 17 11.00 0.08 27.07
C LEU A 17 9.56 0.15 27.59
N PHE A 18 9.38 0.11 28.89
CA PHE A 18 8.08 0.25 29.55
C PHE A 18 7.43 1.60 29.21
N SER A 19 8.21 2.70 29.28
CA SER A 19 7.69 4.03 28.89
C SER A 19 7.26 4.08 27.42
N MET A 20 7.99 3.41 26.52
CA MET A 20 7.61 3.30 25.10
C MET A 20 6.29 2.53 24.94
N LEU A 21 6.12 1.43 25.65
CA LEU A 21 4.88 0.65 25.63
C LEU A 21 3.69 1.48 26.16
N VAL A 22 3.89 2.20 27.26
CA VAL A 22 2.85 3.07 27.85
C VAL A 22 2.44 4.18 26.87
N VAL A 23 3.40 4.85 26.23
CA VAL A 23 3.11 5.89 25.26
C VAL A 23 2.39 5.32 24.05
N THR A 24 2.87 4.19 23.50
CA THR A 24 2.20 3.54 22.37
C THR A 24 0.77 3.15 22.73
N PHE A 25 0.57 2.54 23.92
CA PHE A 25 -0.76 2.20 24.39
C PHE A 25 -1.67 3.43 24.53
N ALA A 26 -1.17 4.52 25.10
CA ALA A 26 -1.95 5.74 25.27
C ALA A 26 -2.48 6.30 23.93
N PHE A 27 -1.65 6.29 22.87
CA PHE A 27 -2.05 6.77 21.54
C PHE A 27 -2.93 5.78 20.77
N THR A 28 -2.90 4.49 21.10
CA THR A 28 -3.57 3.41 20.35
C THR A 28 -4.61 2.65 21.16
N HIS A 29 -4.99 3.15 22.35
CA HIS A 29 -5.86 2.43 23.28
C HIS A 29 -7.18 1.93 22.67
N SER A 30 -7.74 2.68 21.70
CA SER A 30 -8.96 2.29 21.00
C SER A 30 -8.79 1.12 20.03
N LEU A 31 -7.55 0.79 19.66
CA LEU A 31 -7.22 -0.27 18.69
C LEU A 31 -6.92 -1.64 19.35
N TRP A 32 -6.85 -1.71 20.69
CA TRP A 32 -6.56 -2.95 21.43
C TRP A 32 -7.82 -3.81 21.62
N SER A 33 -8.49 -4.10 20.50
CA SER A 33 -9.76 -4.83 20.50
C SER A 33 -9.91 -5.62 19.21
N SER A 34 -10.44 -6.84 19.31
CA SER A 34 -10.89 -7.65 18.17
C SER A 34 -12.28 -7.24 17.65
N LYS A 35 -12.98 -6.37 18.40
CA LYS A 35 -14.32 -5.89 18.01
C LYS A 35 -14.32 -4.54 17.32
N ARG A 36 -13.23 -3.80 17.41
CA ARG A 36 -13.12 -2.44 16.86
C ARG A 36 -11.99 -2.36 15.86
N LEU A 37 -12.32 -2.16 14.61
CA LEU A 37 -11.38 -1.94 13.52
C LEU A 37 -10.99 -0.47 13.44
N LEU A 38 -9.71 -0.16 13.19
CA LEU A 38 -9.27 1.16 12.77
C LEU A 38 -10.13 1.63 11.58
N PHE A 39 -10.70 2.82 11.68
CA PHE A 39 -11.58 3.37 10.66
C PHE A 39 -11.22 4.82 10.35
N MET A 40 -10.79 5.05 9.13
CA MET A 40 -10.43 6.35 8.59
C MET A 40 -10.76 6.38 7.11
N GLY A 41 -11.23 7.52 6.63
CA GLY A 41 -11.55 7.68 5.22
C GLY A 41 -11.19 9.08 4.72
N ASP A 42 -11.89 9.47 3.69
CA ASP A 42 -11.92 10.84 3.15
C ASP A 42 -13.29 11.11 2.54
N LEU A 43 -13.41 12.17 1.73
CA LEU A 43 -14.66 12.50 1.07
C LEU A 43 -15.09 11.47 0.01
N THR A 44 -14.14 10.68 -0.52
CA THR A 44 -14.38 9.81 -1.68
C THR A 44 -14.37 8.33 -1.36
N THR A 45 -13.63 7.90 -0.31
CA THR A 45 -13.42 6.47 -0.03
C THR A 45 -12.71 6.22 1.31
N SER A 46 -12.58 4.94 1.68
CA SER A 46 -11.72 4.46 2.76
C SER A 46 -10.79 3.35 2.27
N ASP A 47 -9.51 3.68 2.09
CA ASP A 47 -8.52 2.64 1.75
C ASP A 47 -8.42 1.51 2.78
N ILE A 48 -8.89 1.74 4.02
CA ILE A 48 -8.93 0.70 5.04
C ILE A 48 -9.99 -0.35 4.68
N THR A 49 -11.22 0.07 4.42
CA THR A 49 -12.35 -0.86 4.19
C THR A 49 -12.41 -1.37 2.76
N GLU A 50 -11.88 -0.63 1.79
CA GLU A 50 -11.99 -0.99 0.37
C GLU A 50 -10.70 -1.61 -0.20
N LEU A 51 -9.54 -1.46 0.45
CA LEU A 51 -8.28 -2.02 -0.06
C LEU A 51 -7.56 -2.88 0.98
N ASN A 52 -7.20 -2.26 2.11
CA ASN A 52 -6.26 -2.88 3.04
C ASN A 52 -6.90 -4.02 3.82
N TYR A 53 -8.06 -3.80 4.44
CA TYR A 53 -8.70 -4.79 5.29
C TYR A 53 -9.18 -6.02 4.50
N PRO A 54 -9.87 -5.89 3.33
CA PRO A 54 -10.23 -7.04 2.51
C PRO A 54 -9.05 -7.90 2.07
N ALA A 55 -7.94 -7.27 1.65
CA ALA A 55 -6.73 -8.01 1.26
C ALA A 55 -6.11 -8.78 2.44
N HIS A 56 -6.13 -8.21 3.64
CA HIS A 56 -5.63 -8.87 4.85
C HIS A 56 -6.61 -9.93 5.38
N HIS A 57 -7.91 -9.75 5.17
CA HIS A 57 -8.91 -10.79 5.46
C HIS A 57 -8.66 -12.03 4.59
N LEU A 58 -8.49 -11.84 3.28
CA LEU A 58 -8.13 -12.93 2.37
C LEU A 58 -6.81 -13.61 2.78
N LEU A 59 -5.80 -12.83 3.19
CA LEU A 59 -4.55 -13.38 3.72
C LEU A 59 -4.78 -14.22 4.98
N ALA A 60 -5.59 -13.73 5.92
CA ALA A 60 -5.86 -14.44 7.17
C ALA A 60 -6.56 -15.78 6.92
N GLU A 61 -7.61 -15.79 6.08
CA GLU A 61 -8.33 -17.02 5.75
C GLU A 61 -7.41 -18.02 5.00
N SER A 62 -6.69 -17.56 3.98
CA SER A 62 -5.75 -18.43 3.25
C SER A 62 -4.64 -18.99 4.15
N LEU A 63 -4.07 -18.18 5.05
CA LEU A 63 -3.06 -18.66 6.00
C LEU A 63 -3.60 -19.71 6.97
N LYS A 64 -4.87 -19.62 7.41
CA LYS A 64 -5.51 -20.65 8.25
C LYS A 64 -5.61 -21.99 7.52
N GLU A 65 -5.79 -21.96 6.21
CA GLU A 65 -5.79 -23.14 5.33
C GLU A 65 -4.38 -23.63 4.98
N GLY A 66 -3.33 -22.87 5.34
CA GLY A 66 -1.93 -23.17 5.05
C GLY A 66 -1.44 -22.71 3.68
N ASP A 67 -2.15 -21.74 3.08
CA ASP A 67 -1.89 -21.19 1.76
C ASP A 67 -1.57 -19.69 1.82
N ILE A 68 -1.02 -19.14 0.72
CA ILE A 68 -0.80 -17.70 0.52
C ILE A 68 -1.59 -17.29 -0.71
N PRO A 69 -2.48 -16.27 -0.61
CA PRO A 69 -3.35 -15.87 -1.70
C PRO A 69 -2.57 -15.03 -2.74
N TYR A 70 -1.75 -15.66 -3.57
CA TYR A 70 -1.05 -14.96 -4.65
C TYR A 70 -2.02 -14.38 -5.68
N TRP A 71 -3.15 -15.04 -5.88
CA TRP A 71 -4.25 -14.63 -6.74
C TRP A 71 -5.50 -14.37 -5.88
N ASN A 72 -6.25 -13.30 -6.17
CA ASN A 72 -7.54 -13.01 -5.57
C ASN A 72 -8.64 -13.25 -6.60
N GLN A 73 -9.42 -14.31 -6.45
CA GLN A 73 -10.47 -14.68 -7.40
C GLN A 73 -11.76 -13.85 -7.25
N TYR A 74 -11.89 -13.06 -6.18
CA TYR A 74 -13.12 -12.35 -5.83
C TYR A 74 -13.21 -10.95 -6.41
N ILE A 75 -12.12 -10.35 -6.89
CA ILE A 75 -12.09 -8.97 -7.39
C ILE A 75 -11.62 -8.91 -8.86
N GLY A 76 -12.20 -8.01 -9.66
CA GLY A 76 -11.75 -7.74 -11.02
C GLY A 76 -11.73 -8.97 -11.94
N CYS A 77 -12.68 -9.90 -11.80
CA CYS A 77 -12.66 -11.20 -12.49
C CYS A 77 -11.39 -12.02 -12.21
N GLY A 78 -10.69 -11.75 -11.11
CA GLY A 78 -9.40 -12.32 -10.73
C GLY A 78 -8.24 -11.34 -10.84
N PHE A 79 -7.40 -11.28 -9.79
CA PHE A 79 -6.37 -10.26 -9.64
C PHE A 79 -5.07 -10.81 -9.02
N PRO A 80 -3.87 -10.49 -9.58
CA PRO A 80 -2.59 -10.94 -9.04
C PRO A 80 -2.19 -10.15 -7.79
N GLN A 81 -2.74 -10.51 -6.63
CA GLN A 81 -2.63 -9.79 -5.36
C GLN A 81 -1.17 -9.62 -4.90
N HIS A 82 -0.30 -10.61 -5.16
CA HIS A 82 1.11 -10.55 -4.79
C HIS A 82 1.91 -9.57 -5.67
N ALA A 83 1.55 -9.44 -6.95
CA ALA A 83 2.22 -8.56 -7.89
C ALA A 83 1.84 -7.08 -7.66
N GLU A 84 0.66 -6.80 -7.11
CA GLU A 84 0.26 -5.47 -6.68
C GLU A 84 1.13 -4.96 -5.53
N GLY A 85 1.36 -5.78 -4.53
CA GLY A 85 2.34 -5.63 -3.46
C GLY A 85 1.99 -4.73 -2.29
N GLN A 86 0.99 -3.84 -2.37
CA GLN A 86 0.65 -2.92 -1.27
C GLN A 86 0.04 -3.64 -0.06
N ALA A 87 -0.59 -4.77 -0.26
CA ALA A 87 -1.11 -5.58 0.84
C ALA A 87 0.01 -6.14 1.76
N GLY A 88 1.27 -6.15 1.31
CA GLY A 88 2.38 -6.66 2.12
C GLY A 88 2.18 -8.12 2.52
N LEU A 89 1.72 -8.98 1.59
CA LEU A 89 1.39 -10.38 1.86
C LEU A 89 2.57 -11.16 2.45
N LEU A 90 3.79 -10.87 1.99
CA LEU A 90 5.01 -11.55 2.41
C LEU A 90 5.77 -10.80 3.52
N TYR A 91 5.17 -9.77 4.10
CA TYR A 91 5.77 -9.09 5.24
C TYR A 91 5.74 -10.01 6.48
N PRO A 92 6.90 -10.33 7.09
CA PRO A 92 6.97 -11.33 8.17
C PRO A 92 6.05 -11.04 9.35
N LEU A 93 5.84 -9.75 9.68
CA LEU A 93 4.91 -9.36 10.73
C LEU A 93 3.46 -9.72 10.36
N ASN A 94 3.04 -9.45 9.12
CA ASN A 94 1.71 -9.80 8.65
C ASN A 94 1.51 -11.32 8.64
N LEU A 95 2.47 -12.08 8.12
CA LEU A 95 2.39 -13.55 8.13
C LEU A 95 2.21 -14.09 9.54
N ALA A 96 2.94 -13.54 10.51
CA ALA A 96 2.81 -13.98 11.90
C ALA A 96 1.46 -13.59 12.53
N LEU A 97 1.04 -12.31 12.37
CA LEU A 97 -0.17 -11.83 13.01
C LEU A 97 -1.43 -12.48 12.43
N PHE A 98 -1.57 -12.49 11.08
CA PHE A 98 -2.78 -12.99 10.41
C PHE A 98 -2.88 -14.52 10.42
N ARG A 99 -1.77 -15.25 10.66
CA ARG A 99 -1.82 -16.71 10.86
C ARG A 99 -2.44 -17.11 12.20
N PHE A 100 -2.20 -16.34 13.27
CA PHE A 100 -2.47 -16.78 14.65
C PHE A 100 -3.56 -15.97 15.36
N LEU A 101 -3.95 -14.81 14.82
CA LEU A 101 -4.90 -13.92 15.47
C LEU A 101 -6.17 -13.73 14.62
N ASP A 102 -7.21 -13.23 15.27
CA ASP A 102 -8.37 -12.68 14.60
C ASP A 102 -7.98 -11.55 13.64
N THR A 103 -8.63 -11.46 12.48
CA THR A 103 -8.25 -10.52 11.41
C THR A 103 -8.25 -9.07 11.89
N THR A 104 -9.29 -8.64 12.62
CA THR A 104 -9.39 -7.27 13.14
C THR A 104 -8.28 -6.96 14.14
N LEU A 105 -8.01 -7.90 15.07
CA LEU A 105 -6.94 -7.73 16.03
C LEU A 105 -5.56 -7.73 15.36
N ALA A 106 -5.33 -8.63 14.39
CA ALA A 106 -4.10 -8.71 13.62
C ALA A 106 -3.83 -7.40 12.85
N PHE A 107 -4.87 -6.86 12.20
CA PHE A 107 -4.80 -5.60 11.47
C PHE A 107 -4.42 -4.44 12.39
N ASN A 108 -5.12 -4.27 13.50
CA ASN A 108 -4.82 -3.24 14.49
C ASN A 108 -3.42 -3.39 15.09
N LEU A 109 -3.02 -4.62 15.44
CA LEU A 109 -1.69 -4.90 16.00
C LEU A 109 -0.57 -4.63 15.00
N SER A 110 -0.76 -4.83 13.70
CA SER A 110 0.24 -4.48 12.69
C SER A 110 0.54 -2.97 12.73
N VAL A 111 -0.48 -2.14 12.89
CA VAL A 111 -0.37 -0.69 13.05
C VAL A 111 0.29 -0.32 14.39
N ILE A 112 -0.17 -0.89 15.50
CA ILE A 112 0.35 -0.63 16.84
C ILE A 112 1.84 -0.97 16.93
N ILE A 113 2.23 -2.15 16.44
CA ILE A 113 3.63 -2.61 16.43
C ILE A 113 4.47 -1.68 15.55
N SER A 114 3.97 -1.24 14.41
CA SER A 114 4.68 -0.30 13.53
C SER A 114 4.91 1.06 14.19
N LEU A 115 3.95 1.59 14.93
CA LEU A 115 4.13 2.82 15.71
C LEU A 115 5.16 2.62 16.85
N PHE A 116 5.09 1.48 17.55
CA PHE A 116 6.08 1.12 18.57
C PHE A 116 7.49 1.00 17.99
N LEU A 117 7.65 0.32 16.84
CA LEU A 117 8.95 0.20 16.17
C LEU A 117 9.46 1.56 15.67
N SER A 118 8.57 2.43 15.18
CA SER A 118 8.93 3.81 14.79
C SER A 118 9.49 4.59 15.98
N LEU A 119 8.83 4.49 17.13
CA LEU A 119 9.29 5.08 18.40
C LEU A 119 10.66 4.51 18.83
N ALA A 120 10.80 3.18 18.83
CA ALA A 120 12.00 2.50 19.28
C ALA A 120 13.22 2.81 18.37
N PHE A 121 13.02 2.75 17.05
CA PHE A 121 14.12 2.96 16.12
C PHE A 121 14.52 4.45 16.01
N ALA A 122 13.57 5.39 16.11
CA ALA A 122 13.89 6.81 16.20
C ALA A 122 14.64 7.15 17.50
N TYR A 123 14.29 6.50 18.63
CA TYR A 123 15.04 6.62 19.87
C TYR A 123 16.49 6.11 19.70
N LEU A 124 16.68 4.93 19.12
CA LEU A 124 18.01 4.38 18.86
C LEU A 124 18.84 5.31 17.97
N LEU A 125 18.24 5.85 16.92
CA LEU A 125 18.89 6.82 16.04
C LEU A 125 19.28 8.09 16.79
N ALA A 126 18.40 8.66 17.59
CA ALA A 126 18.69 9.85 18.38
C ALA A 126 19.82 9.60 19.39
N ARG A 127 19.86 8.43 20.04
CA ARG A 127 20.94 8.03 20.95
C ARG A 127 22.30 7.93 20.26
N GLN A 128 22.34 7.68 18.96
CA GLN A 128 23.57 7.67 18.16
C GLN A 128 24.26 9.04 18.10
N TYR A 129 23.51 10.13 18.31
CA TYR A 129 24.02 11.51 18.36
C TYR A 129 24.41 11.95 19.77
N HIS A 130 24.63 11.02 20.71
CA HIS A 130 25.02 11.28 22.11
C HIS A 130 24.02 12.15 22.90
N LEU A 131 22.75 12.16 22.45
CA LEU A 131 21.68 12.85 23.15
C LEU A 131 21.34 12.14 24.46
N SER A 132 20.93 12.88 25.48
CA SER A 132 20.43 12.33 26.74
C SER A 132 19.18 11.45 26.48
N ALA A 133 18.86 10.55 27.43
CA ALA A 133 17.69 9.69 27.27
C ALA A 133 16.37 10.50 27.12
N PRO A 134 16.11 11.58 27.88
CA PRO A 134 14.93 12.42 27.69
C PRO A 134 14.89 13.08 26.30
N SER A 135 16.00 13.66 25.83
CA SER A 135 16.04 14.31 24.50
C SER A 135 15.86 13.30 23.36
N ALA A 136 16.44 12.09 23.48
CA ALA A 136 16.22 11.03 22.52
C ALA A 136 14.76 10.52 22.52
N PHE A 137 14.15 10.44 23.70
CA PHE A 137 12.75 10.03 23.84
C PHE A 137 11.80 11.08 23.25
N TYR A 138 12.13 12.36 23.43
CA TYR A 138 11.43 13.49 22.80
C TYR A 138 11.44 13.36 21.27
N CYS A 139 12.62 13.15 20.66
CA CYS A 139 12.77 12.91 19.23
C CYS A 139 11.87 11.75 18.77
N ALA A 140 11.90 10.64 19.50
CA ALA A 140 11.17 9.43 19.16
C ALA A 140 9.65 9.64 19.16
N ILE A 141 9.11 10.33 20.18
CA ILE A 141 7.67 10.68 20.28
C ILE A 141 7.28 11.63 19.15
N SER A 142 8.06 12.70 18.95
CA SER A 142 7.81 13.68 17.91
C SER A 142 7.74 13.06 16.50
N PHE A 143 8.61 12.09 16.21
CA PHE A 143 8.58 11.37 14.94
C PHE A 143 7.42 10.38 14.84
N ALA A 144 7.34 9.43 15.81
CA ALA A 144 6.43 8.30 15.71
C ALA A 144 4.95 8.68 15.79
N PHE A 145 4.61 9.76 16.51
CA PHE A 145 3.24 10.24 16.69
C PHE A 145 2.99 11.61 16.03
N SER A 146 3.88 12.02 15.11
CA SER A 146 3.65 13.21 14.28
C SER A 146 2.35 13.13 13.50
N GLY A 147 1.78 14.28 13.17
CA GLY A 147 0.62 14.35 12.28
C GLY A 147 0.86 13.66 10.94
N PHE A 148 2.10 13.70 10.43
CA PHE A 148 2.47 12.94 9.23
C PHE A 148 2.25 11.43 9.42
N VAL A 149 2.81 10.81 10.46
CA VAL A 149 2.71 9.37 10.69
C VAL A 149 1.27 8.96 11.01
N ILE A 150 0.59 9.71 11.90
CA ILE A 150 -0.80 9.42 12.27
C ILE A 150 -1.76 9.55 11.08
N SER A 151 -1.56 10.52 10.20
CA SER A 151 -2.41 10.65 9.00
C SER A 151 -2.23 9.51 8.01
N LYS A 152 -1.08 8.83 8.03
CA LYS A 152 -0.80 7.67 7.16
C LYS A 152 -1.37 6.34 7.70
N LEU A 153 -2.02 6.32 8.86
CA LEU A 153 -2.68 5.12 9.39
C LEU A 153 -3.73 4.54 8.42
N LYS A 154 -4.32 5.37 7.57
CA LYS A 154 -5.20 4.89 6.48
C LYS A 154 -4.48 4.07 5.40
N PHE A 155 -3.15 4.14 5.30
CA PHE A 155 -2.30 3.43 4.35
C PHE A 155 -1.39 2.45 5.08
N THR A 156 -1.86 1.23 5.35
CA THR A 156 -1.12 0.26 6.17
C THR A 156 0.26 -0.05 5.63
N TYR A 157 0.42 -0.13 4.29
CA TYR A 157 1.72 -0.34 3.66
C TYR A 157 2.73 0.77 3.98
N MET A 158 2.28 2.02 4.09
CA MET A 158 3.17 3.13 4.49
C MET A 158 3.54 3.01 5.97
N VAL A 159 2.54 2.81 6.84
CA VAL A 159 2.76 2.71 8.28
C VAL A 159 3.70 1.55 8.62
N ASN A 160 3.55 0.40 7.98
CA ASN A 160 4.41 -0.76 8.17
C ASN A 160 5.84 -0.54 7.63
N SER A 161 6.01 0.40 6.68
CA SER A 161 7.32 0.72 6.08
C SER A 161 8.07 1.85 6.81
N ILE A 162 7.35 2.79 7.43
CA ILE A 162 7.92 3.98 8.11
C ILE A 162 8.95 3.63 9.21
N PRO A 163 8.74 2.64 10.10
CA PRO A 163 9.70 2.36 11.19
C PRO A 163 11.10 1.98 10.69
N TRP A 164 11.18 1.40 9.52
CA TRP A 164 12.44 0.97 8.94
C TRP A 164 13.32 2.12 8.45
N VAL A 165 12.78 3.35 8.29
CA VAL A 165 13.54 4.54 7.91
C VAL A 165 14.56 4.91 9.00
N PRO A 166 14.18 5.18 10.25
CA PRO A 166 15.17 5.50 11.29
C PRO A 166 16.12 4.33 11.58
N LEU A 167 15.71 3.06 11.41
CA LEU A 167 16.61 1.91 11.57
C LEU A 167 17.66 1.86 10.46
N ALA A 168 17.30 2.12 9.21
CA ALA A 168 18.24 2.16 8.10
C ALA A 168 19.31 3.25 8.29
N VAL A 169 18.85 4.45 8.68
CA VAL A 169 19.74 5.58 8.99
C VAL A 169 20.62 5.26 10.20
N TYR A 170 20.07 4.64 11.25
CA TYR A 170 20.85 4.21 12.42
C TYR A 170 21.97 3.24 12.03
N GLY A 171 21.69 2.24 11.19
CA GLY A 171 22.70 1.29 10.71
C GLY A 171 23.84 1.99 9.94
N LEU A 172 23.48 2.91 9.04
CA LEU A 172 24.43 3.71 8.28
C LEU A 172 25.27 4.61 9.18
N GLU A 173 24.63 5.41 10.04
CA GLU A 173 25.34 6.32 10.96
C GLU A 173 26.28 5.56 11.91
N ARG A 174 25.83 4.43 12.46
CA ARG A 174 26.64 3.61 13.35
C ARG A 174 27.85 3.03 12.64
N SER A 175 27.72 2.65 11.36
CA SER A 175 28.82 2.13 10.57
C SER A 175 29.93 3.17 10.40
N PHE A 176 29.58 4.42 10.08
CA PHE A 176 30.54 5.52 9.96
C PHE A 176 31.18 5.91 11.30
N ARG A 177 30.39 6.03 12.38
CA ARG A 177 30.90 6.42 13.70
C ARG A 177 31.84 5.37 14.30
N GLN A 178 31.53 4.09 14.10
CA GLN A 178 32.38 3.00 14.57
C GLN A 178 33.39 2.52 13.51
N ARG A 179 33.41 3.11 12.34
CA ARG A 179 34.24 2.72 11.19
C ARG A 179 34.14 1.23 10.87
N ASN A 180 32.95 0.66 11.05
CA ASN A 180 32.71 -0.75 10.93
C ASN A 180 31.47 -1.04 10.07
N PRO A 181 31.66 -1.54 8.82
CA PRO A 181 30.57 -1.81 7.90
C PRO A 181 29.59 -2.91 8.35
N LYS A 182 29.92 -3.70 9.38
CA LYS A 182 28.99 -4.73 9.91
C LYS A 182 27.62 -4.18 10.29
N PHE A 183 27.54 -2.91 10.73
CA PHE A 183 26.28 -2.29 11.13
C PHE A 183 25.36 -1.99 9.94
N LEU A 184 25.87 -2.04 8.70
CA LEU A 184 25.06 -1.92 7.49
C LEU A 184 24.09 -3.11 7.32
N ILE A 185 24.27 -4.19 8.06
CA ILE A 185 23.27 -5.27 8.09
C ILE A 185 21.90 -4.78 8.58
N LEU A 186 21.86 -3.78 9.47
CA LEU A 186 20.61 -3.14 9.92
C LEU A 186 19.98 -2.31 8.79
N THR A 187 20.81 -1.64 7.99
CA THR A 187 20.35 -0.93 6.78
C THR A 187 19.80 -1.93 5.76
N THR A 188 20.50 -3.04 5.52
CA THR A 188 20.05 -4.15 4.65
C THR A 188 18.67 -4.67 5.07
N LEU A 189 18.52 -5.02 6.35
CA LEU A 189 17.27 -5.53 6.90
C LEU A 189 16.14 -4.51 6.75
N ALA A 190 16.41 -3.25 7.09
CA ALA A 190 15.44 -2.18 6.99
C ALA A 190 14.95 -1.95 5.55
N LEU A 191 15.86 -1.95 4.58
CA LEU A 191 15.51 -1.83 3.16
C LEU A 191 14.65 -3.00 2.67
N ALA A 192 14.99 -4.23 3.06
CA ALA A 192 14.20 -5.40 2.72
C ALA A 192 12.78 -5.33 3.31
N MET A 193 12.67 -4.97 4.60
CA MET A 193 11.39 -4.87 5.28
C MET A 193 10.47 -3.79 4.69
N GLN A 194 11.02 -2.68 4.17
CA GLN A 194 10.23 -1.64 3.51
C GLN A 194 9.52 -2.15 2.26
N ILE A 195 10.20 -2.94 1.44
CA ILE A 195 9.62 -3.53 0.22
C ILE A 195 8.62 -4.62 0.58
N LEU A 196 8.97 -5.52 1.51
CA LEU A 196 8.08 -6.60 1.96
C LEU A 196 6.81 -6.06 2.62
N ALA A 197 6.88 -4.91 3.32
CA ALA A 197 5.73 -4.24 3.90
C ALA A 197 4.82 -3.52 2.86
N GLY A 198 5.17 -3.57 1.58
CA GLY A 198 4.40 -2.97 0.50
C GLY A 198 4.63 -1.48 0.27
N GLY A 199 5.74 -0.90 0.79
CA GLY A 199 6.03 0.52 0.70
C GLY A 199 7.18 0.90 -0.27
N PRO A 200 7.08 0.66 -1.59
CA PRO A 200 8.15 0.96 -2.52
C PRO A 200 8.47 2.45 -2.59
N GLN A 201 7.49 3.34 -2.41
CA GLN A 201 7.73 4.78 -2.35
C GLN A 201 8.51 5.18 -1.08
N VAL A 202 8.19 4.58 0.07
CA VAL A 202 8.93 4.82 1.34
C VAL A 202 10.36 4.32 1.19
N PHE A 203 10.56 3.15 0.58
CA PHE A 203 11.88 2.64 0.24
C PHE A 203 12.67 3.63 -0.64
N PHE A 204 12.06 4.16 -1.71
CA PHE A 204 12.70 5.10 -2.61
C PHE A 204 13.11 6.41 -1.89
N ILE A 205 12.19 6.98 -1.09
CA ILE A 205 12.46 8.18 -0.28
C ILE A 205 13.63 7.93 0.68
N ASN A 206 13.61 6.78 1.35
CA ASN A 206 14.66 6.38 2.28
C ASN A 206 16.02 6.19 1.56
N MET A 207 16.01 5.57 0.37
CA MET A 207 17.25 5.43 -0.44
C MET A 207 17.88 6.77 -0.79
N LEU A 208 17.08 7.76 -1.18
CA LEU A 208 17.57 9.11 -1.44
C LEU A 208 18.19 9.73 -0.17
N ALA A 209 17.52 9.59 0.96
CA ALA A 209 18.02 10.09 2.24
C ALA A 209 19.34 9.40 2.63
N LEU A 210 19.39 8.07 2.53
CA LEU A 210 20.60 7.29 2.81
C LEU A 210 21.78 7.67 1.90
N LEU A 211 21.51 7.92 0.62
CA LEU A 211 22.53 8.34 -0.34
C LEU A 211 23.09 9.72 0.04
N ILE A 212 22.25 10.70 0.38
CA ILE A 212 22.68 12.03 0.81
C ILE A 212 23.49 11.95 2.10
N ILE A 213 23.02 11.17 3.11
CA ILE A 213 23.72 10.97 4.37
C ILE A 213 25.06 10.25 4.12
N PHE A 214 25.06 9.21 3.28
CA PHE A 214 26.27 8.50 2.92
C PHE A 214 27.31 9.44 2.28
N CYS A 215 26.91 10.21 1.29
CA CYS A 215 27.82 11.18 0.63
C CYS A 215 28.39 12.21 1.63
N TRP A 216 27.54 12.75 2.50
CA TRP A 216 27.97 13.69 3.54
C TRP A 216 29.02 13.08 4.48
N ARG A 217 28.74 11.88 5.00
CA ARG A 217 29.67 11.17 5.89
C ARG A 217 30.94 10.72 5.17
N PHE A 218 30.79 10.24 3.94
CA PHE A 218 31.91 9.77 3.15
C PHE A 218 32.88 10.91 2.78
N ILE A 219 32.38 12.08 2.38
CA ILE A 219 33.16 13.28 2.16
C ILE A 219 33.87 13.71 3.46
N GLY A 220 33.16 13.62 4.59
CA GLY A 220 33.75 13.86 5.92
C GLY A 220 34.92 12.92 6.21
N LEU A 221 34.75 11.61 5.95
CA LEU A 221 35.79 10.59 6.11
C LEU A 221 36.99 10.87 5.21
N LEU A 222 36.76 11.24 3.94
CA LEU A 222 37.81 11.58 2.99
C LEU A 222 38.63 12.79 3.44
N LYS A 223 38.00 13.82 4.02
CA LYS A 223 38.66 15.05 4.45
C LYS A 223 39.41 14.89 5.78
N SER A 224 38.86 14.14 6.74
CA SER A 224 39.44 14.06 8.09
C SER A 224 40.63 13.14 8.20
N ASP A 225 40.71 12.07 7.41
CA ASP A 225 41.67 10.98 7.57
C ASP A 225 42.65 10.88 6.40
N TYR A 226 42.54 11.79 5.42
CA TYR A 226 43.46 11.79 4.27
C TYR A 226 44.88 12.08 4.75
N ARG A 227 45.76 11.06 4.70
CA ARG A 227 47.21 11.18 4.82
C ARG A 227 47.81 10.49 3.61
N PRO A 228 48.67 11.15 2.81
CA PRO A 228 49.37 10.51 1.71
C PRO A 228 50.07 9.24 2.18
N GLY A 229 49.84 8.11 1.50
CA GLY A 229 50.46 6.82 1.85
C GLY A 229 49.72 5.97 2.90
N ASN A 230 48.67 6.46 3.56
CA ASN A 230 47.94 5.71 4.56
C ASN A 230 47.03 4.62 3.95
N ARG A 231 47.53 3.37 3.91
CA ARG A 231 46.79 2.21 3.39
C ARG A 231 45.53 1.84 4.24
N ALA A 232 45.56 2.15 5.56
CA ALA A 232 44.42 1.86 6.43
C ALA A 232 43.21 2.74 6.10
N TRP A 233 43.44 4.03 5.81
CA TRP A 233 42.41 4.95 5.36
C TRP A 233 41.73 4.48 4.06
N LYS A 234 42.56 4.11 3.02
CA LYS A 234 42.02 3.60 1.76
C LYS A 234 41.14 2.37 1.97
N ARG A 235 41.57 1.42 2.81
CA ARG A 235 40.78 0.21 3.15
C ARG A 235 39.49 0.56 3.83
N ALA A 236 39.47 1.52 4.77
CA ALA A 236 38.25 1.97 5.44
C ALA A 236 37.28 2.62 4.46
N ALA A 237 37.75 3.52 3.60
CA ALA A 237 36.89 4.18 2.60
C ALA A 237 36.31 3.17 1.59
N VAL A 238 37.14 2.30 1.02
CA VAL A 238 36.67 1.23 0.12
C VAL A 238 35.71 0.28 0.81
N GLY A 239 36.00 -0.11 2.06
CA GLY A 239 35.16 -0.99 2.86
C GLY A 239 33.77 -0.38 3.14
N MET A 240 33.70 0.94 3.40
CA MET A 240 32.43 1.64 3.60
C MET A 240 31.63 1.74 2.30
N LEU A 241 32.26 2.09 1.19
CA LEU A 241 31.58 2.17 -0.11
C LEU A 241 31.08 0.78 -0.54
N ALA A 242 31.97 -0.21 -0.53
CA ALA A 242 31.60 -1.59 -0.88
C ALA A 242 30.51 -2.13 0.05
N GLY A 243 30.63 -1.90 1.38
CA GLY A 243 29.62 -2.31 2.35
C GLY A 243 28.28 -1.65 2.09
N PHE A 244 28.23 -0.38 1.74
CA PHE A 244 26.98 0.32 1.42
C PHE A 244 26.32 -0.26 0.15
N LEU A 245 27.08 -0.47 -0.91
CA LEU A 245 26.58 -1.08 -2.14
C LEU A 245 26.07 -2.51 -1.90
N VAL A 246 26.85 -3.30 -1.16
CA VAL A 246 26.45 -4.67 -0.78
C VAL A 246 25.18 -4.64 0.07
N SER A 247 25.04 -3.67 0.98
CA SER A 247 23.84 -3.58 1.83
C SER A 247 22.57 -3.29 1.00
N ILE A 248 22.67 -2.49 -0.05
CA ILE A 248 21.56 -2.24 -0.98
C ILE A 248 21.22 -3.51 -1.77
N LEU A 249 22.23 -4.15 -2.38
CA LEU A 249 22.01 -5.36 -3.19
C LEU A 249 21.43 -6.51 -2.36
N LEU A 250 21.93 -6.70 -1.14
CA LEU A 250 21.37 -7.70 -0.21
C LEU A 250 19.96 -7.32 0.24
N GLY A 251 19.67 -6.04 0.47
CA GLY A 251 18.30 -5.57 0.79
C GLY A 251 17.31 -5.91 -0.32
N LEU A 252 17.69 -5.66 -1.58
CA LEU A 252 16.90 -6.05 -2.75
C LEU A 252 16.78 -7.57 -2.87
N ALA A 253 17.86 -8.33 -2.65
CA ALA A 253 17.83 -9.79 -2.71
C ALA A 253 16.91 -10.39 -1.63
N LEU A 254 16.94 -9.86 -0.41
CA LEU A 254 16.07 -10.33 0.69
C LEU A 254 14.59 -10.00 0.44
N SER A 255 14.29 -8.96 -0.32
CA SER A 255 12.93 -8.58 -0.70
C SER A 255 12.49 -9.17 -2.05
N ALA A 256 13.33 -9.98 -2.70
CA ALA A 256 13.06 -10.54 -4.03
C ALA A 256 11.73 -11.33 -4.13
N PRO A 257 11.23 -12.04 -3.09
CA PRO A 257 9.93 -12.70 -3.16
C PRO A 257 8.76 -11.75 -3.46
N GLN A 258 8.87 -10.48 -3.04
CA GLN A 258 7.90 -9.41 -3.33
C GLN A 258 8.32 -8.57 -4.55
N LEU A 259 9.61 -8.28 -4.68
CA LEU A 259 10.13 -7.38 -5.71
C LEU A 259 10.03 -7.98 -7.12
N LEU A 260 10.33 -9.28 -7.29
CA LEU A 260 10.29 -9.91 -8.61
C LEU A 260 8.87 -10.01 -9.17
N PRO A 261 7.83 -10.44 -8.43
CA PRO A 261 6.45 -10.38 -8.92
C PRO A 261 5.99 -8.97 -9.28
N GLN A 262 6.33 -7.96 -8.46
CA GLN A 262 5.99 -6.57 -8.77
C GLN A 262 6.63 -6.09 -10.07
N THR A 263 7.90 -6.43 -10.31
CA THR A 263 8.59 -6.05 -11.55
C THR A 263 8.09 -6.83 -12.76
N ALA A 264 7.79 -8.11 -12.60
CA ALA A 264 7.22 -8.95 -13.67
C ALA A 264 5.77 -8.54 -14.01
N GLY A 265 4.98 -8.15 -13.00
CA GLY A 265 3.60 -7.70 -13.18
C GLY A 265 3.47 -6.26 -13.68
N PHE A 266 4.51 -5.43 -13.48
CA PHE A 266 4.44 -4.00 -13.77
C PHE A 266 3.95 -3.67 -15.20
N PRO A 267 4.37 -4.37 -16.27
CA PRO A 267 3.88 -4.10 -17.64
C PRO A 267 2.37 -4.32 -17.83
N TYR A 268 1.75 -5.11 -16.97
CA TYR A 268 0.32 -5.46 -17.06
C TYR A 268 -0.56 -4.53 -16.22
N PHE A 269 0.04 -3.62 -15.45
CA PHE A 269 -0.71 -2.65 -14.66
C PHE A 269 -0.86 -1.32 -15.39
N ASN A 270 -1.95 -0.61 -15.09
CA ASN A 270 -2.28 0.70 -15.63
C ASN A 270 -1.23 1.81 -15.36
N ARG A 271 -0.21 1.51 -14.55
CA ARG A 271 0.91 2.41 -14.25
C ARG A 271 2.21 2.05 -15.00
N ALA A 272 2.16 1.10 -15.93
CA ALA A 272 3.30 0.77 -16.79
C ALA A 272 3.71 1.96 -17.68
N GLU A 273 2.74 2.74 -18.12
CA GLU A 273 3.01 3.97 -18.87
C GLU A 273 3.61 5.06 -17.98
N LYS A 274 4.62 5.71 -18.48
CA LYS A 274 5.24 6.85 -17.81
C LYS A 274 4.22 7.99 -17.72
N MET A 275 3.77 8.27 -16.51
CA MET A 275 2.91 9.42 -16.26
C MET A 275 3.66 10.70 -16.57
N ASP A 276 3.01 11.68 -17.21
CA ASP A 276 3.57 13.01 -17.38
C ASP A 276 3.71 13.74 -16.03
N PHE A 277 4.49 14.81 -16.01
CA PHE A 277 4.75 15.54 -14.78
C PHE A 277 3.49 16.19 -14.21
N GLN A 278 2.54 16.60 -15.05
CA GLN A 278 1.28 17.18 -14.59
C GLN A 278 0.41 16.15 -13.90
N SER A 279 0.32 14.94 -14.45
CA SER A 279 -0.40 13.80 -13.85
C SER A 279 0.22 13.34 -12.54
N VAL A 280 1.56 13.33 -12.44
CA VAL A 280 2.27 12.97 -11.21
C VAL A 280 2.02 13.98 -10.08
N GLN A 281 1.86 15.27 -10.42
CA GLN A 281 1.59 16.35 -9.47
C GLN A 281 0.12 16.81 -9.46
N ALA A 282 -0.82 16.00 -9.91
CA ALA A 282 -2.24 16.39 -10.07
C ALA A 282 -2.83 17.08 -8.81
N ILE A 283 -2.31 16.75 -7.62
CA ILE A 283 -2.67 17.38 -6.35
C ILE A 283 -1.38 17.86 -5.66
N PRO A 284 -0.82 19.02 -6.06
CA PRO A 284 0.41 19.54 -5.48
C PRO A 284 0.18 20.11 -4.08
N MET A 285 1.19 20.03 -3.23
CA MET A 285 1.22 20.74 -1.96
C MET A 285 1.22 22.24 -2.20
N ARG A 286 0.22 22.93 -1.75
CA ARG A 286 0.17 24.41 -1.82
C ARG A 286 1.03 25.01 -0.71
N PRO A 287 1.72 26.14 -0.94
CA PRO A 287 2.51 26.79 0.13
C PRO A 287 1.76 27.10 1.41
N ILE A 288 0.44 27.35 1.33
CA ILE A 288 -0.41 27.55 2.50
C ILE A 288 -0.43 26.35 3.44
N ALA A 289 -0.20 25.12 2.94
CA ALA A 289 -0.14 23.90 3.74
C ALA A 289 1.10 23.89 4.68
N LEU A 290 2.11 24.75 4.46
CA LEU A 290 3.21 24.92 5.40
C LEU A 290 2.73 25.38 6.77
N SER A 291 1.59 26.05 6.86
CA SER A 291 0.98 26.44 8.14
C SER A 291 0.57 25.23 9.00
N LEU A 292 0.33 24.06 8.37
CA LEU A 292 0.02 22.81 9.07
C LEU A 292 1.20 22.28 9.90
N PHE A 293 2.43 22.77 9.70
CA PHE A 293 3.55 22.48 10.61
C PHE A 293 3.38 23.14 12.00
N PHE A 294 2.57 24.18 12.11
CA PHE A 294 2.36 24.95 13.34
C PHE A 294 1.00 24.70 13.97
N SER A 295 -0.03 24.51 13.16
CA SER A 295 -1.41 24.31 13.62
C SER A 295 -2.11 23.28 12.71
N PRO A 296 -2.32 22.05 13.18
CA PRO A 296 -2.74 20.96 12.30
C PRO A 296 -4.17 21.12 11.76
N TYR A 297 -5.06 21.79 12.49
CA TYR A 297 -6.47 21.93 12.12
C TYR A 297 -6.90 23.35 11.77
N GLN A 298 -5.97 24.27 11.48
CA GLN A 298 -6.34 25.65 11.18
C GLN A 298 -7.18 25.81 9.89
N HIS A 299 -7.11 24.83 8.99
CA HIS A 299 -7.92 24.79 7.77
C HIS A 299 -9.12 23.83 7.88
N GLY A 300 -9.49 23.40 9.09
CA GLY A 300 -10.51 22.40 9.35
C GLY A 300 -9.94 21.00 9.57
N ASN A 301 -10.82 20.09 9.97
CA ASN A 301 -10.50 18.70 10.28
C ASN A 301 -11.31 17.76 9.36
N PRO A 302 -10.67 16.99 8.46
CA PRO A 302 -11.39 16.07 7.58
C PRO A 302 -12.07 14.93 8.38
N ALA A 303 -11.54 14.55 9.54
CA ALA A 303 -12.16 13.55 10.39
C ALA A 303 -13.54 13.97 10.94
N ARG A 304 -13.82 15.29 10.93
CA ARG A 304 -15.09 15.89 11.32
C ARG A 304 -15.84 16.56 10.17
N GLY A 305 -15.49 16.23 8.92
CA GLY A 305 -16.14 16.76 7.73
C GLY A 305 -15.96 18.26 7.49
N SER A 306 -15.07 18.94 8.24
CA SER A 306 -14.92 20.40 8.20
C SER A 306 -13.73 20.91 7.39
N TYR A 307 -13.06 20.06 6.59
CA TYR A 307 -11.92 20.46 5.75
C TYR A 307 -12.41 20.93 4.37
N PRO A 308 -12.37 22.23 4.05
CA PRO A 308 -13.08 22.78 2.90
C PRO A 308 -12.24 22.83 1.62
N LEU A 309 -10.96 22.51 1.68
CA LEU A 309 -10.05 22.74 0.55
C LEU A 309 -10.26 21.71 -0.54
N LYS A 310 -11.01 22.08 -1.58
CA LYS A 310 -11.15 21.29 -2.82
C LYS A 310 -9.77 21.06 -3.46
N ASN A 311 -9.52 19.86 -3.97
CA ASN A 311 -8.27 19.45 -4.61
C ASN A 311 -7.04 19.52 -3.69
N GLN A 312 -7.21 19.30 -2.38
CA GLN A 312 -6.13 19.09 -1.43
C GLN A 312 -6.40 17.86 -0.58
N LEU A 313 -5.35 17.10 -0.31
CA LEU A 313 -5.42 15.90 0.50
C LEU A 313 -4.76 16.18 1.85
N PHE A 314 -5.56 16.48 2.86
CA PHE A 314 -5.07 16.79 4.22
C PHE A 314 -4.03 15.78 4.72
N TRP A 315 -4.31 14.48 4.54
CA TRP A 315 -3.42 13.39 4.99
C TRP A 315 -2.10 13.31 4.20
N GLU A 316 -2.00 13.92 3.02
CA GLU A 316 -0.73 14.05 2.30
C GLU A 316 0.02 15.32 2.73
N ASP A 317 -0.68 16.43 2.93
CA ASP A 317 -0.10 17.74 3.21
C ASP A 317 0.35 17.93 4.67
N ILE A 318 -0.23 17.18 5.61
CA ILE A 318 0.06 17.32 7.04
C ILE A 318 1.44 16.77 7.40
N ALA A 319 2.26 17.61 8.06
CA ALA A 319 3.58 17.22 8.57
C ALA A 319 3.84 17.76 9.98
N TYR A 320 2.81 17.83 10.80
CA TYR A 320 2.85 18.38 12.16
C TYR A 320 3.72 17.53 13.10
N PRO A 321 4.91 18.01 13.56
CA PRO A 321 5.76 17.26 14.48
C PRO A 321 5.52 17.62 15.96
N GLY A 322 4.53 18.48 16.24
CA GLY A 322 4.33 19.20 17.50
C GLY A 322 4.92 20.61 17.47
N LEU A 323 4.20 21.60 18.00
CA LEU A 323 4.61 23.01 17.96
C LEU A 323 5.96 23.22 18.69
N LEU A 324 6.11 22.64 19.88
CA LEU A 324 7.35 22.75 20.64
C LEU A 324 8.54 22.12 19.88
N THR A 325 8.32 21.11 19.04
CA THR A 325 9.35 20.51 18.19
C THR A 325 9.91 21.52 17.19
N VAL A 326 9.05 22.31 16.55
CA VAL A 326 9.49 23.36 15.63
C VAL A 326 10.32 24.42 16.35
N VAL A 327 9.87 24.86 17.53
CA VAL A 327 10.60 25.84 18.35
C VAL A 327 11.98 25.30 18.76
N LEU A 328 12.06 24.08 19.26
CA LEU A 328 13.32 23.47 19.67
C LEU A 328 14.26 23.21 18.49
N ALA A 329 13.73 22.85 17.30
CA ALA A 329 14.53 22.73 16.08
C ALA A 329 15.15 24.09 15.70
N LEU A 330 14.41 25.19 15.79
CA LEU A 330 14.94 26.54 15.58
C LEU A 330 16.04 26.88 16.61
N VAL A 331 15.87 26.51 17.89
CA VAL A 331 16.93 26.66 18.90
C VAL A 331 18.21 25.92 18.47
N ALA A 332 18.09 24.67 17.99
CA ALA A 332 19.26 23.94 17.48
C ALA A 332 19.92 24.67 16.32
N ILE A 333 19.14 25.13 15.35
CA ILE A 333 19.66 25.85 14.18
C ILE A 333 20.38 27.13 14.59
N VAL A 334 19.76 27.97 15.41
CA VAL A 334 20.34 29.26 15.81
C VAL A 334 21.63 29.08 16.62
N PHE A 335 21.68 28.16 17.56
CA PHE A 335 22.79 28.05 18.50
C PHE A 335 23.85 27.01 18.15
N LEU A 336 23.51 26.02 17.31
CA LEU A 336 24.39 24.86 17.05
C LEU A 336 24.82 24.73 15.59
N LEU A 337 24.19 25.39 14.62
CA LEU A 337 24.46 25.20 13.18
C LEU A 337 25.97 25.37 12.83
N LYS A 338 26.62 26.38 13.39
CA LYS A 338 28.06 26.65 13.15
C LYS A 338 28.98 25.75 13.99
N LYS A 339 28.46 25.05 15.01
CA LYS A 339 29.24 24.27 15.99
C LYS A 339 29.10 22.77 15.83
N ASP A 340 28.00 22.32 15.25
CA ASP A 340 27.66 20.91 15.10
C ASP A 340 27.30 20.60 13.63
N ARG A 341 28.19 19.85 12.98
CA ARG A 341 28.02 19.46 11.55
C ARG A 341 26.77 18.58 11.35
N ASP A 342 26.34 17.85 12.37
CA ASP A 342 25.13 17.03 12.29
C ASP A 342 23.88 17.91 12.17
N VAL A 343 23.85 19.08 12.85
CA VAL A 343 22.76 20.05 12.70
C VAL A 343 22.69 20.57 11.26
N GLY A 344 23.85 20.88 10.65
CA GLY A 344 23.88 21.30 9.25
C GLY A 344 23.38 20.24 8.29
N MET A 345 23.76 18.96 8.50
CA MET A 345 23.31 17.83 7.69
C MET A 345 21.79 17.65 7.79
N TRP A 346 21.24 17.59 9.00
CA TRP A 346 19.79 17.39 9.21
C TRP A 346 18.97 18.58 8.72
N LEU A 347 19.47 19.81 8.85
CA LEU A 347 18.82 20.98 8.25
C LEU A 347 18.81 20.91 6.72
N ALA A 348 19.93 20.53 6.10
CA ALA A 348 20.00 20.37 4.64
C ALA A 348 19.02 19.29 4.15
N LEU A 349 18.92 18.15 4.85
CA LEU A 349 17.94 17.11 4.56
C LEU A 349 16.50 17.63 4.72
N ALA A 350 16.18 18.32 5.83
CA ALA A 350 14.85 18.87 6.05
C ALA A 350 14.44 19.81 4.92
N LEU A 351 15.31 20.72 4.52
CA LEU A 351 15.03 21.67 3.45
C LEU A 351 14.94 21.01 2.07
N PHE A 352 15.86 20.09 1.75
CA PHE A 352 15.84 19.38 0.47
C PHE A 352 14.51 18.61 0.28
N PHE A 353 14.12 17.79 1.27
CA PHE A 353 12.91 16.99 1.18
C PHE A 353 11.64 17.84 1.26
N LEU A 354 11.65 18.96 1.98
CA LEU A 354 10.55 19.94 1.97
C LEU A 354 10.39 20.58 0.59
N LEU A 355 11.47 20.99 -0.06
CA LEU A 355 11.43 21.59 -1.40
C LEU A 355 10.93 20.58 -2.44
N VAL A 356 11.32 19.30 -2.33
CA VAL A 356 10.75 18.22 -3.18
C VAL A 356 9.26 18.05 -2.92
N ALA A 357 8.84 18.07 -1.65
CA ALA A 357 7.44 17.89 -1.27
C ALA A 357 6.51 18.99 -1.79
N LEU A 358 7.01 20.21 -1.97
CA LEU A 358 6.27 21.33 -2.56
C LEU A 358 5.96 21.13 -4.06
N GLY A 359 6.49 20.06 -4.67
CA GLY A 359 6.17 19.69 -6.04
C GLY A 359 6.42 20.81 -7.04
N GLY A 360 5.46 21.05 -7.94
CA GLY A 360 5.56 22.11 -8.96
C GLY A 360 5.62 23.54 -8.44
N SER A 361 5.47 23.77 -7.13
CA SER A 361 5.75 25.07 -6.53
C SER A 361 7.27 25.38 -6.48
N THR A 362 8.12 24.39 -6.77
CA THR A 362 9.58 24.54 -6.83
C THR A 362 10.16 23.85 -8.07
N PRO A 363 11.25 24.36 -8.67
CA PRO A 363 11.87 23.70 -9.82
C PRO A 363 12.57 22.37 -9.48
N LEU A 364 12.77 22.09 -8.19
CA LEU A 364 13.48 20.89 -7.73
C LEU A 364 12.72 19.60 -8.05
N ALA A 365 11.40 19.58 -7.88
CA ALA A 365 10.61 18.39 -8.17
C ALA A 365 10.63 18.04 -9.67
N GLU A 366 10.55 19.03 -10.56
CA GLU A 366 10.67 18.83 -12.00
C GLU A 366 12.07 18.35 -12.40
N PHE A 367 13.12 18.91 -11.79
CA PHE A 367 14.48 18.42 -11.96
C PHE A 367 14.61 16.95 -11.55
N MET A 368 14.08 16.58 -10.37
CA MET A 368 14.09 15.21 -9.89
C MET A 368 13.32 14.27 -10.83
N TYR A 369 12.16 14.71 -11.33
CA TYR A 369 11.35 13.95 -12.28
C TYR A 369 12.11 13.66 -13.59
N LYS A 370 12.86 14.63 -14.11
CA LYS A 370 13.60 14.48 -15.37
C LYS A 370 14.87 13.63 -15.23
N TYR A 371 15.61 13.78 -14.11
CA TYR A 371 16.98 13.29 -14.01
C TYR A 371 17.19 12.19 -12.97
N VAL A 372 16.27 11.97 -12.03
CA VAL A 372 16.44 10.92 -11.01
C VAL A 372 15.67 9.66 -11.42
N PRO A 373 16.37 8.55 -11.73
CA PRO A 373 15.72 7.31 -12.11
C PRO A 373 14.72 6.84 -11.04
N GLY A 374 13.52 6.41 -11.47
CA GLY A 374 12.49 5.91 -10.59
C GLY A 374 11.63 6.99 -9.93
N PHE A 375 12.00 8.27 -9.97
CA PHE A 375 11.20 9.34 -9.38
C PHE A 375 9.82 9.48 -10.03
N SER A 376 9.73 9.32 -11.33
CA SER A 376 8.51 9.40 -12.12
C SER A 376 7.50 8.24 -11.89
N LEU A 377 7.90 7.19 -11.17
CA LEU A 377 7.03 6.06 -10.84
C LEU A 377 6.04 6.37 -9.70
N PHE A 378 6.30 7.43 -8.94
CA PHE A 378 5.55 7.73 -7.72
C PHE A 378 4.79 9.04 -7.80
N ARG A 379 3.56 9.02 -7.32
CA ARG A 379 2.70 10.20 -7.14
C ARG A 379 2.87 10.75 -5.72
N PHE A 380 2.29 11.94 -5.46
CA PHE A 380 2.23 12.57 -4.14
C PHE A 380 3.61 12.91 -3.57
N PHE A 381 4.20 13.99 -4.07
CA PHE A 381 5.49 14.50 -3.59
C PHE A 381 5.48 14.87 -2.10
N GLN A 382 4.31 15.16 -1.55
CA GLN A 382 4.13 15.43 -0.12
C GLN A 382 4.66 14.30 0.78
N ARG A 383 4.73 13.06 0.30
CA ARG A 383 5.26 11.91 1.06
C ARG A 383 6.75 12.03 1.39
N TYR A 384 7.47 12.89 0.67
CA TYR A 384 8.87 13.24 0.98
C TYR A 384 9.01 14.01 2.30
N LEU A 385 7.93 14.58 2.84
CA LEU A 385 7.88 15.18 4.19
C LEU A 385 8.25 14.20 5.30
N LEU A 386 8.21 12.89 5.07
CA LEU A 386 8.66 11.86 6.00
C LEU A 386 10.09 12.14 6.53
N ILE A 387 11.02 12.48 5.63
CA ILE A 387 12.40 12.79 6.02
C ILE A 387 12.48 14.18 6.67
N THR A 388 11.68 15.14 6.22
CA THR A 388 11.59 16.47 6.85
C THR A 388 11.16 16.35 8.33
N VAL A 389 10.13 15.54 8.61
CA VAL A 389 9.64 15.31 9.98
C VAL A 389 10.69 14.60 10.84
N LEU A 390 11.37 13.57 10.31
CA LEU A 390 12.47 12.90 11.02
C LEU A 390 13.60 13.85 11.34
N ALA A 391 13.98 14.71 10.39
CA ALA A 391 15.04 15.71 10.57
C ALA A 391 14.65 16.77 11.61
N LEU A 392 13.43 17.29 11.57
CA LEU A 392 12.94 18.24 12.58
C LEU A 392 12.90 17.62 13.98
N SER A 393 12.49 16.34 14.09
CA SER A 393 12.49 15.62 15.38
C SER A 393 13.91 15.45 15.95
N LEU A 394 14.91 15.19 15.11
CA LEU A 394 16.30 15.10 15.54
C LEU A 394 16.90 16.48 15.89
N LEU A 395 16.60 17.50 15.10
CA LEU A 395 17.00 18.87 15.39
C LEU A 395 16.39 19.36 16.71
N SER A 396 15.11 19.08 16.96
CA SER A 396 14.45 19.44 18.21
C SER A 396 15.08 18.80 19.43
N ALA A 397 15.49 17.52 19.32
CA ALA A 397 16.19 16.84 20.40
C ALA A 397 17.55 17.48 20.71
N LYS A 398 18.28 17.93 19.67
CA LYS A 398 19.52 18.72 19.86
C LYS A 398 19.22 20.08 20.48
N GLY A 399 18.13 20.73 20.10
CA GLY A 399 17.65 21.96 20.73
C GLY A 399 17.29 21.78 22.19
N MET A 400 16.55 20.73 22.51
CA MET A 400 16.23 20.34 23.89
C MET A 400 17.50 20.11 24.71
N GLU A 401 18.46 19.33 24.19
CA GLU A 401 19.74 19.10 24.85
C GLU A 401 20.49 20.41 25.14
N ARG A 402 20.45 21.37 24.18
CA ARG A 402 21.06 22.70 24.35
C ARG A 402 20.36 23.51 25.44
N VAL A 403 19.03 23.46 25.52
CA VAL A 403 18.26 24.15 26.60
C VAL A 403 18.57 23.48 27.94
N LEU A 404 18.51 22.16 28.04
CA LEU A 404 18.82 21.43 29.29
C LEU A 404 20.24 21.67 29.78
N ALA A 405 21.19 21.89 28.87
CA ALA A 405 22.58 22.18 29.23
C ALA A 405 22.75 23.50 30.04
N ALA A 406 21.83 24.46 29.91
CA ALA A 406 21.85 25.68 30.69
C ALA A 406 21.55 25.44 32.19
N PHE A 407 20.87 24.34 32.50
CA PHE A 407 20.46 23.96 33.87
C PHE A 407 21.28 22.80 34.46
N ARG A 408 22.34 22.34 33.77
CA ARG A 408 23.13 21.15 34.18
C ARG A 408 23.60 21.12 35.64
N PRO A 409 23.95 22.26 36.30
CA PRO A 409 24.32 22.21 37.71
C PRO A 409 23.20 21.72 38.65
N HIS A 410 21.92 21.83 38.20
CA HIS A 410 20.73 21.52 38.99
C HIS A 410 19.98 20.30 38.42
N ARG A 411 20.39 19.11 38.79
CA ARG A 411 19.83 17.85 38.26
C ARG A 411 18.30 17.76 38.36
N THR A 412 17.71 18.21 39.46
CA THR A 412 16.25 18.22 39.67
C THR A 412 15.55 19.13 38.68
N GLN A 413 16.11 20.31 38.42
CA GLN A 413 15.55 21.27 37.44
C GLN A 413 15.66 20.73 36.01
N VAL A 414 16.77 20.06 35.66
CA VAL A 414 16.94 19.41 34.35
C VAL A 414 15.88 18.32 34.15
N LEU A 415 15.63 17.49 35.14
CA LEU A 415 14.61 16.43 35.05
C LEU A 415 13.20 17.00 35.00
N ALA A 416 12.90 18.02 35.82
CA ALA A 416 11.60 18.69 35.82
C ALA A 416 11.32 19.38 34.46
N LEU A 417 12.31 20.11 33.92
CA LEU A 417 12.18 20.77 32.61
C LEU A 417 12.03 19.76 31.47
N ALA A 418 12.81 18.68 31.49
CA ALA A 418 12.69 17.62 30.51
C ALA A 418 11.31 16.94 30.58
N GLY A 419 10.82 16.64 31.78
CA GLY A 419 9.47 16.09 31.99
C GLY A 419 8.38 17.04 31.51
N PHE A 420 8.52 18.33 31.77
CA PHE A 420 7.59 19.36 31.32
C PHE A 420 7.53 19.46 29.77
N MET A 421 8.70 19.48 29.10
CA MET A 421 8.77 19.49 27.63
C MET A 421 8.16 18.24 27.02
N LEU A 422 8.40 17.06 27.60
CA LEU A 422 7.80 15.80 27.17
C LEU A 422 6.28 15.80 27.37
N ALA A 423 5.79 16.33 28.50
CA ALA A 423 4.37 16.43 28.77
C ALA A 423 3.66 17.35 27.77
N ILE A 424 4.23 18.51 27.45
CA ILE A 424 3.70 19.41 26.42
C ILE A 424 3.62 18.68 25.08
N LEU A 425 4.70 18.02 24.64
CA LEU A 425 4.71 17.28 23.39
C LEU A 425 3.65 16.17 23.34
N LEU A 426 3.55 15.39 24.41
CA LEU A 426 2.57 14.30 24.51
C LEU A 426 1.14 14.83 24.43
N LEU A 427 0.80 15.89 25.15
CA LEU A 427 -0.53 16.51 25.14
C LEU A 427 -0.87 17.10 23.76
N ASP A 428 0.09 17.76 23.14
CA ASP A 428 -0.05 18.38 21.83
C ASP A 428 -0.30 17.33 20.73
N LEU A 429 0.53 16.29 20.66
CA LEU A 429 0.35 15.22 19.69
C LEU A 429 -0.86 14.34 20.00
N ALA A 430 -1.20 14.13 21.28
CA ALA A 430 -2.41 13.41 21.67
C ALA A 430 -3.67 14.18 21.24
N PHE A 431 -3.68 15.51 21.36
CA PHE A 431 -4.78 16.33 20.85
C PHE A 431 -4.99 16.10 19.35
N PHE A 432 -3.90 16.04 18.56
CA PHE A 432 -4.01 15.71 17.13
C PHE A 432 -4.55 14.30 16.92
N ALA A 433 -3.91 13.29 17.53
CA ALA A 433 -4.22 11.89 17.30
C ALA A 433 -5.66 11.51 17.70
N PHE A 434 -6.13 12.00 18.87
CA PHE A 434 -7.48 11.69 19.37
C PHE A 434 -8.60 12.42 18.62
N ASN A 435 -8.27 13.47 17.85
CA ASN A 435 -9.20 14.10 16.93
C ASN A 435 -9.08 13.59 15.50
N PHE A 436 -8.31 12.52 15.26
CA PHE A 436 -8.08 11.96 13.93
C PHE A 436 -8.27 10.45 13.84
N ILE A 437 -7.81 9.68 14.84
CA ILE A 437 -7.95 8.22 14.88
C ILE A 437 -9.36 7.85 15.32
N SER A 438 -10.04 7.04 14.53
CA SER A 438 -11.38 6.52 14.84
C SER A 438 -11.43 5.01 14.66
N THR A 439 -12.48 4.39 15.17
CA THR A 439 -12.76 2.97 15.02
C THR A 439 -14.22 2.74 14.64
N ILE A 440 -14.48 1.61 14.00
CA ILE A 440 -15.80 1.12 13.67
C ILE A 440 -16.00 -0.26 14.31
N ASP A 441 -17.23 -0.66 14.57
CA ASP A 441 -17.54 -2.01 15.04
C ASP A 441 -17.35 -3.02 13.90
N ALA A 442 -16.35 -3.90 14.04
CA ALA A 442 -15.99 -4.87 13.01
C ALA A 442 -17.10 -5.89 12.77
N GLY A 443 -17.76 -6.36 13.83
CA GLY A 443 -18.83 -7.35 13.71
C GLY A 443 -20.04 -6.82 12.94
N ARG A 444 -20.38 -5.53 13.11
CA ARG A 444 -21.44 -4.90 12.32
C ARG A 444 -21.01 -4.63 10.88
N MET A 445 -19.73 -4.28 10.66
CA MET A 445 -19.19 -4.03 9.32
C MET A 445 -19.14 -5.32 8.48
N GLU A 446 -18.69 -6.43 9.09
CA GLU A 446 -18.54 -7.74 8.44
C GLU A 446 -19.83 -8.56 8.46
N GLY A 447 -20.83 -8.11 9.22
CA GLY A 447 -22.12 -8.79 9.33
C GLY A 447 -22.82 -8.93 7.98
N GLU A 448 -23.64 -9.96 7.86
CA GLU A 448 -24.45 -10.17 6.66
C GLU A 448 -25.41 -8.98 6.45
N ASN A 449 -25.27 -8.31 5.32
CA ASN A 449 -26.11 -7.18 4.92
C ASN A 449 -27.10 -7.59 3.82
N ARG A 450 -28.02 -6.68 3.47
CA ARG A 450 -29.13 -6.95 2.53
C ARG A 450 -28.65 -7.44 1.17
N SER A 451 -27.59 -6.86 0.61
CA SER A 451 -27.06 -7.29 -0.68
C SER A 451 -26.37 -8.65 -0.61
N VAL A 452 -25.64 -8.93 0.48
CA VAL A 452 -25.00 -10.24 0.69
C VAL A 452 -26.06 -11.33 0.79
N ALA A 453 -27.10 -11.11 1.60
CA ALA A 453 -28.19 -12.06 1.75
C ALA A 453 -28.89 -12.33 0.40
N PHE A 454 -29.24 -11.26 -0.33
CA PHE A 454 -29.85 -11.37 -1.64
C PHE A 454 -28.97 -12.13 -2.64
N LEU A 455 -27.70 -11.77 -2.76
CA LEU A 455 -26.79 -12.39 -3.74
C LEU A 455 -26.51 -13.86 -3.40
N ARG A 456 -26.39 -14.22 -2.13
CA ARG A 456 -26.23 -15.63 -1.70
C ARG A 456 -27.42 -16.50 -2.04
N GLU A 457 -28.63 -15.94 -1.96
CA GLU A 457 -29.86 -16.66 -2.27
C GLU A 457 -30.11 -16.80 -3.79
N ASN A 458 -29.72 -15.80 -4.58
CA ASN A 458 -30.16 -15.68 -5.97
C ASN A 458 -29.04 -15.87 -7.01
N MET A 459 -27.75 -15.74 -6.65
CA MET A 459 -26.62 -15.80 -7.57
C MET A 459 -25.90 -17.15 -7.45
N ASP A 460 -25.68 -17.80 -8.58
CA ASP A 460 -24.72 -18.90 -8.69
C ASP A 460 -23.29 -18.35 -8.79
N PRO A 461 -22.46 -18.38 -7.73
CA PRO A 461 -21.14 -17.78 -7.73
C PRO A 461 -20.11 -18.54 -8.55
N ALA A 462 -20.41 -19.78 -8.98
CA ALA A 462 -19.53 -20.54 -9.89
C ALA A 462 -19.60 -19.98 -11.32
N ASN A 463 -20.78 -19.52 -11.74
CA ASN A 463 -21.04 -19.10 -13.12
C ASN A 463 -21.22 -17.59 -13.28
N TYR A 464 -21.59 -16.86 -12.23
CA TYR A 464 -21.94 -15.45 -12.35
C TYR A 464 -21.25 -14.58 -11.31
N ARG A 465 -21.19 -13.30 -11.60
CA ARG A 465 -20.63 -12.23 -10.76
C ARG A 465 -21.65 -11.12 -10.56
N TYR A 466 -21.35 -10.27 -9.62
CA TYR A 466 -22.02 -8.98 -9.49
C TYR A 466 -21.03 -7.83 -9.73
N CYS A 467 -21.56 -6.65 -9.97
CA CYS A 467 -20.80 -5.41 -9.92
C CYS A 467 -21.56 -4.34 -9.12
N THR A 468 -20.84 -3.32 -8.66
CA THR A 468 -21.43 -2.14 -8.02
C THR A 468 -21.19 -0.92 -8.88
N LEU A 469 -22.20 -0.06 -9.01
CA LEU A 469 -22.13 1.21 -9.75
C LEU A 469 -22.56 2.36 -8.84
N GLY A 470 -21.76 3.43 -8.79
CA GLY A 470 -22.11 4.68 -8.11
C GLY A 470 -21.93 4.70 -6.59
N GLU A 471 -21.29 3.71 -6.01
CA GLU A 471 -21.02 3.58 -4.57
C GLU A 471 -20.24 4.76 -4.00
N TYR A 472 -19.37 5.39 -4.78
CA TYR A 472 -18.58 6.56 -4.34
C TYR A 472 -19.46 7.76 -3.96
N LYS A 473 -20.62 7.94 -4.62
CA LYS A 473 -21.58 8.98 -4.25
C LYS A 473 -22.30 8.65 -2.95
N VAL A 474 -22.59 7.36 -2.74
CA VAL A 474 -23.17 6.89 -1.49
C VAL A 474 -22.19 7.11 -0.34
N TRP A 475 -20.89 6.81 -0.57
CA TRP A 475 -19.85 7.11 0.42
C TRP A 475 -19.77 8.61 0.73
N GLU A 476 -19.78 9.47 -0.30
CA GLU A 476 -19.74 10.91 -0.10
C GLU A 476 -20.94 11.41 0.73
N ALA A 477 -22.14 10.89 0.44
CA ALA A 477 -23.35 11.23 1.20
C ALA A 477 -23.24 10.72 2.65
N ALA A 478 -22.82 9.47 2.85
CA ALA A 478 -22.59 8.90 4.18
C ALA A 478 -21.56 9.70 4.98
N TYR A 479 -20.43 10.09 4.36
CA TYR A 479 -19.41 10.90 5.00
C TYR A 479 -19.92 12.28 5.41
N ARG A 480 -20.73 12.93 4.55
CA ARG A 480 -21.33 14.24 4.86
C ARG A 480 -22.37 14.12 5.98
N GLN A 481 -23.28 13.16 5.89
CA GLN A 481 -24.30 12.92 6.91
C GLN A 481 -23.70 12.54 8.26
N ALA A 482 -22.67 11.70 8.26
CA ALA A 482 -21.91 11.33 9.44
C ALA A 482 -21.14 12.47 10.10
N GLY A 483 -20.83 13.54 9.37
CA GLY A 483 -19.91 14.59 9.82
C GLY A 483 -18.47 14.09 9.88
N GLY A 484 -18.00 13.39 8.86
CA GLY A 484 -16.69 12.77 8.76
C GLY A 484 -16.58 11.42 9.47
N TRP A 485 -15.40 10.78 9.36
CA TRP A 485 -15.22 9.43 9.92
C TRP A 485 -15.13 9.37 11.46
N MET A 486 -15.04 10.49 12.16
CA MET A 486 -15.16 10.56 13.62
C MET A 486 -16.60 10.78 14.11
N GLY A 487 -17.50 11.15 13.23
CA GLY A 487 -18.91 11.36 13.57
C GLY A 487 -19.71 10.05 13.70
N ASP A 488 -21.00 10.13 13.39
CA ASP A 488 -21.91 8.97 13.45
C ASP A 488 -21.44 7.83 12.53
N LYS A 489 -21.62 6.58 12.96
CA LYS A 489 -21.22 5.40 12.18
C LYS A 489 -22.39 4.76 11.42
N GLU A 490 -23.63 5.12 11.73
CA GLU A 490 -24.81 4.49 11.11
C GLU A 490 -24.82 4.65 9.59
N PRO A 491 -24.51 5.85 9.00
CA PRO A 491 -24.46 5.99 7.55
C PRO A 491 -23.42 5.06 6.88
N TYR A 492 -22.31 4.77 7.56
CA TYR A 492 -21.29 3.87 7.00
C TYR A 492 -21.73 2.40 7.02
N TYR A 493 -22.49 1.96 8.06
CA TYR A 493 -23.03 0.60 8.07
C TYR A 493 -24.05 0.40 6.94
N GLU A 494 -24.88 1.39 6.64
CA GLU A 494 -25.76 1.37 5.46
C GLU A 494 -24.96 1.34 4.15
N TYR A 495 -23.87 2.10 4.06
CA TYR A 495 -22.98 2.12 2.88
C TYR A 495 -22.41 0.73 2.58
N PHE A 496 -22.00 -0.05 3.58
CA PHE A 496 -21.42 -1.38 3.33
C PHE A 496 -22.40 -2.35 2.65
N SER A 497 -23.69 -2.06 2.68
CA SER A 497 -24.69 -2.82 1.93
C SER A 497 -24.58 -2.64 0.41
N PHE A 498 -23.89 -1.61 -0.08
CA PHE A 498 -23.63 -1.42 -1.51
C PHE A 498 -22.48 -2.29 -2.03
N LEU A 499 -21.78 -3.03 -1.16
CA LEU A 499 -20.68 -3.92 -1.54
C LEU A 499 -19.67 -3.25 -2.48
N SER A 500 -19.08 -2.15 -2.00
CA SER A 500 -18.04 -1.44 -2.74
C SER A 500 -16.93 -2.37 -3.24
N PRO A 501 -16.18 -1.99 -4.28
CA PRO A 501 -15.12 -2.82 -4.83
C PRO A 501 -14.15 -3.34 -3.76
N ASN A 502 -13.78 -4.61 -3.86
CA ASN A 502 -12.96 -5.40 -2.93
C ASN A 502 -13.64 -5.77 -1.59
N PHE A 503 -14.64 -5.01 -1.12
CA PHE A 503 -15.32 -5.30 0.15
C PHE A 503 -16.03 -6.68 0.12
N ASN A 504 -16.45 -7.12 -1.06
CA ASN A 504 -17.02 -8.44 -1.32
C ASN A 504 -16.10 -9.62 -0.95
N THR A 505 -14.79 -9.40 -0.90
CA THR A 505 -13.81 -10.41 -0.47
C THR A 505 -14.12 -10.93 0.94
N LEU A 506 -14.69 -10.09 1.82
CA LEU A 506 -15.10 -10.50 3.19
C LEU A 506 -16.17 -11.60 3.18
N TYR A 507 -16.95 -11.70 2.11
CA TYR A 507 -18.06 -12.64 1.97
C TYR A 507 -17.81 -13.75 0.97
N ALA A 508 -16.60 -13.79 0.39
CA ALA A 508 -16.22 -14.71 -0.69
C ALA A 508 -17.15 -14.62 -1.92
N LEU A 509 -17.71 -13.45 -2.21
CA LEU A 509 -18.57 -13.21 -3.36
C LEU A 509 -17.72 -12.77 -4.58
N PRO A 510 -17.88 -13.40 -5.77
CA PRO A 510 -17.14 -13.00 -6.95
C PRO A 510 -17.67 -11.68 -7.51
N GLY A 511 -16.79 -10.67 -7.60
CA GLY A 511 -17.09 -9.36 -8.17
C GLY A 511 -16.30 -9.10 -9.46
N ALA A 512 -16.91 -8.36 -10.38
CA ALA A 512 -16.25 -7.97 -11.64
C ALA A 512 -15.44 -6.68 -11.54
N HIS A 513 -15.60 -5.94 -10.45
CA HIS A 513 -14.92 -4.67 -10.20
C HIS A 513 -13.78 -4.82 -9.20
N GLN A 514 -12.88 -3.83 -9.18
CA GLN A 514 -11.82 -3.72 -8.18
C GLN A 514 -11.52 -2.25 -7.85
N TYR A 515 -11.04 -1.99 -6.64
CA TYR A 515 -10.47 -0.72 -6.22
C TYR A 515 -8.99 -0.90 -5.87
N GLY A 516 -8.12 0.02 -6.32
CA GLY A 516 -6.70 0.00 -5.97
C GLY A 516 -5.85 0.94 -6.82
N ALA A 517 -4.62 1.12 -6.38
CA ALA A 517 -3.64 1.95 -7.07
C ALA A 517 -3.14 1.32 -8.38
N TYR A 518 -3.21 -0.01 -8.48
CA TYR A 518 -2.75 -0.81 -9.61
C TYR A 518 -3.92 -1.65 -10.12
N GLY A 519 -4.63 -1.16 -11.13
CA GLY A 519 -5.56 -1.98 -11.92
C GLY A 519 -4.83 -2.65 -13.06
N LEU A 520 -5.29 -3.82 -13.50
CA LEU A 520 -4.73 -4.42 -14.73
C LEU A 520 -5.04 -3.52 -15.92
N TYR A 521 -4.06 -3.39 -16.83
CA TYR A 521 -4.12 -2.49 -17.97
C TYR A 521 -5.39 -2.69 -18.82
N TYR A 522 -5.79 -3.94 -19.02
CA TYR A 522 -6.98 -4.33 -19.77
C TYR A 522 -8.29 -3.72 -19.26
N PHE A 523 -8.34 -3.40 -17.96
CA PHE A 523 -9.52 -2.80 -17.32
C PHE A 523 -9.40 -1.29 -17.13
N LYS A 524 -8.22 -0.68 -17.42
CA LYS A 524 -7.99 0.76 -17.23
C LYS A 524 -9.06 1.59 -17.91
N THR A 525 -9.42 1.20 -19.10
CA THR A 525 -10.38 1.89 -19.96
C THR A 525 -11.79 1.77 -19.40
N PHE A 526 -12.17 0.60 -18.89
CA PHE A 526 -13.52 0.31 -18.42
C PHE A 526 -13.74 0.67 -16.94
N GLN A 527 -12.79 0.41 -16.05
CA GLN A 527 -12.98 0.68 -14.61
C GLN A 527 -12.99 2.17 -14.26
N ASN A 528 -12.10 2.98 -14.87
CA ASN A 528 -11.97 4.39 -14.49
C ASN A 528 -13.04 5.29 -15.11
N GLN A 529 -13.66 4.90 -16.21
CA GLN A 529 -14.62 5.75 -16.93
C GLN A 529 -16.05 5.21 -16.86
N THR A 530 -16.24 3.90 -16.91
CA THR A 530 -17.57 3.29 -16.87
C THR A 530 -18.27 3.55 -15.53
N TYR A 531 -17.56 3.38 -14.42
CA TYR A 531 -18.13 3.57 -13.08
C TYR A 531 -18.30 5.04 -12.67
N PHE A 532 -17.58 5.98 -13.35
CA PHE A 532 -17.62 7.41 -13.01
C PHE A 532 -18.33 8.28 -14.04
N SER A 533 -18.47 7.86 -15.29
CA SER A 533 -19.02 8.69 -16.36
C SER A 533 -20.50 8.47 -16.66
N ALA A 534 -21.11 7.42 -16.13
CA ALA A 534 -22.52 7.08 -16.37
C ALA A 534 -23.51 7.85 -15.47
N VAL A 535 -23.10 8.97 -14.87
CA VAL A 535 -23.90 9.60 -13.82
C VAL A 535 -24.36 10.99 -14.23
N PRO A 536 -25.66 11.24 -14.33
CA PRO A 536 -26.21 12.60 -14.42
C PRO A 536 -25.80 13.42 -13.19
N GLU A 537 -25.48 14.67 -13.36
CA GLU A 537 -25.11 15.58 -12.27
C GLU A 537 -26.24 15.83 -11.25
N ASN A 538 -27.48 15.48 -11.58
CA ASN A 538 -28.67 15.74 -10.77
C ASN A 538 -29.55 14.48 -10.60
N GLY A 539 -29.61 13.97 -9.37
CA GLY A 539 -30.54 12.92 -8.95
C GLY A 539 -29.99 11.48 -9.02
N TRP A 540 -30.85 10.51 -8.68
CA TRP A 540 -30.53 9.08 -8.59
C TRP A 540 -31.08 8.28 -9.79
N LYS A 541 -31.37 8.92 -10.92
CA LYS A 541 -31.64 8.27 -12.20
C LYS A 541 -30.37 8.37 -13.07
N ALA A 542 -29.97 7.27 -13.69
CA ALA A 542 -28.80 7.22 -14.55
C ALA A 542 -29.08 6.37 -15.79
N ASP A 543 -28.55 6.80 -16.93
CA ASP A 543 -28.47 6.02 -18.15
C ASP A 543 -27.08 5.40 -18.27
N LEU A 544 -27.00 4.18 -18.72
CA LEU A 544 -25.72 3.49 -18.91
C LEU A 544 -25.12 3.84 -20.27
N PRO A 545 -23.78 3.96 -20.40
CA PRO A 545 -23.14 4.15 -21.69
C PRO A 545 -23.41 3.00 -22.66
N ASP A 546 -23.53 3.30 -23.94
CA ASP A 546 -23.66 2.29 -25.00
C ASP A 546 -22.55 1.24 -24.89
N GLY A 547 -22.89 -0.04 -25.04
CA GLY A 547 -21.96 -1.16 -24.98
C GLY A 547 -21.58 -1.64 -23.58
N ILE A 548 -21.94 -0.92 -22.51
CA ILE A 548 -21.61 -1.34 -21.14
C ILE A 548 -22.25 -2.67 -20.78
N LEU A 549 -23.50 -2.90 -21.16
CA LEU A 549 -24.19 -4.16 -20.86
C LEU A 549 -23.52 -5.34 -21.56
N GLY A 550 -23.11 -5.20 -22.82
CA GLY A 550 -22.33 -6.23 -23.52
C GLY A 550 -20.99 -6.51 -22.85
N TYR A 551 -20.32 -5.46 -22.34
CA TYR A 551 -19.09 -5.64 -21.58
C TYR A 551 -19.34 -6.33 -20.24
N LEU A 552 -20.39 -5.95 -19.50
CA LEU A 552 -20.79 -6.63 -18.26
C LEU A 552 -21.19 -8.10 -18.51
N ALA A 553 -21.87 -8.39 -19.66
CA ALA A 553 -22.15 -9.76 -20.06
C ALA A 553 -20.86 -10.58 -20.22
N ALA A 554 -19.85 -10.03 -20.91
CA ALA A 554 -18.55 -10.67 -21.08
C ALA A 554 -17.76 -10.85 -19.77
N GLN A 555 -18.12 -10.13 -18.70
CA GLN A 555 -17.59 -10.31 -17.36
C GLN A 555 -18.39 -11.31 -16.50
N SER A 556 -19.45 -11.90 -17.08
CA SER A 556 -20.39 -12.76 -16.36
C SER A 556 -21.17 -12.04 -15.25
N VAL A 557 -21.40 -10.74 -15.40
CA VAL A 557 -22.14 -9.93 -14.42
C VAL A 557 -23.64 -10.18 -14.58
N ARG A 558 -24.19 -10.89 -13.61
CA ARG A 558 -25.64 -11.17 -13.53
C ARG A 558 -26.38 -10.14 -12.70
N TYR A 559 -25.73 -9.58 -11.67
CA TYR A 559 -26.36 -8.65 -10.75
C TYR A 559 -25.60 -7.32 -10.68
N ILE A 560 -26.36 -6.23 -10.66
CA ILE A 560 -25.84 -4.86 -10.52
C ILE A 560 -26.40 -4.26 -9.24
N VAL A 561 -25.51 -3.90 -8.31
CA VAL A 561 -25.84 -3.21 -7.07
C VAL A 561 -25.59 -1.72 -7.26
N THR A 562 -26.58 -0.85 -7.01
CA THR A 562 -26.46 0.56 -7.37
C THR A 562 -27.42 1.44 -6.56
N PRO A 563 -27.06 2.72 -6.28
CA PRO A 563 -28.02 3.70 -5.79
C PRO A 563 -28.97 4.23 -6.87
N TYR A 564 -28.69 3.93 -8.14
CA TYR A 564 -29.41 4.53 -9.26
C TYR A 564 -30.66 3.73 -9.64
N PHE A 565 -31.65 4.45 -10.14
CA PHE A 565 -32.74 3.86 -10.91
C PHE A 565 -32.32 3.85 -12.39
N LEU A 566 -32.13 2.64 -12.92
CA LEU A 566 -31.71 2.35 -14.29
C LEU A 566 -32.94 1.96 -15.11
N ASP A 567 -33.03 2.50 -16.35
CA ASP A 567 -34.12 2.20 -17.28
C ASP A 567 -33.51 1.71 -18.60
N GLU A 568 -32.95 0.49 -18.55
CA GLU A 568 -32.21 -0.12 -19.65
C GLU A 568 -32.83 -1.44 -20.06
N GLU A 569 -32.89 -1.70 -21.37
CA GLU A 569 -33.36 -2.97 -21.88
C GLU A 569 -32.51 -4.15 -21.39
N GLY A 570 -33.15 -5.21 -20.93
CA GLY A 570 -32.46 -6.39 -20.37
C GLY A 570 -32.15 -6.31 -18.89
N LEU A 571 -32.37 -5.18 -18.21
CA LEU A 571 -32.26 -5.04 -16.76
C LEU A 571 -33.63 -5.17 -16.07
N GLU A 572 -33.71 -5.99 -15.06
CA GLU A 572 -34.90 -6.15 -14.23
C GLU A 572 -34.60 -5.79 -12.77
N LEU A 573 -35.33 -4.83 -12.20
CA LEU A 573 -35.21 -4.47 -10.80
C LEU A 573 -35.75 -5.62 -9.93
N LYS A 574 -34.88 -6.31 -9.20
CA LYS A 574 -35.25 -7.44 -8.32
C LYS A 574 -35.47 -7.02 -6.87
N ALA A 575 -34.73 -6.03 -6.41
CA ALA A 575 -34.88 -5.53 -5.04
C ALA A 575 -34.55 -4.05 -4.95
N SER A 576 -35.28 -3.35 -4.08
CA SER A 576 -35.07 -1.93 -3.79
C SER A 576 -35.39 -1.64 -2.34
N TRP A 577 -34.44 -1.06 -1.60
CA TRP A 577 -34.63 -0.68 -0.21
C TRP A 577 -34.20 0.78 0.00
N LYS A 578 -35.03 1.56 0.68
CA LYS A 578 -34.59 2.88 1.16
C LYS A 578 -33.54 2.69 2.26
N THR A 579 -32.42 3.40 2.14
CA THR A 579 -31.34 3.40 3.12
C THR A 579 -31.56 4.45 4.21
N GLY A 580 -30.74 4.43 5.26
CA GLY A 580 -30.65 5.51 6.24
C GLY A 580 -29.77 6.70 5.80
N ILE A 581 -29.30 6.71 4.54
CA ILE A 581 -28.44 7.77 3.99
C ILE A 581 -29.31 8.64 3.09
N ASP A 582 -29.64 9.86 3.53
CA ASP A 582 -30.46 10.82 2.80
C ASP A 582 -31.68 10.12 2.10
N ASP A 583 -31.95 10.45 0.83
CA ASP A 583 -32.99 9.79 0.02
C ASP A 583 -32.41 8.73 -0.95
N ILE A 584 -31.37 8.04 -0.53
CA ILE A 584 -30.69 7.02 -1.34
C ILE A 584 -31.40 5.66 -1.19
N PHE A 585 -31.57 4.98 -2.32
CA PHE A 585 -32.03 3.61 -2.39
C PHE A 585 -30.90 2.65 -2.72
N LEU A 586 -30.95 1.49 -2.14
CA LEU A 586 -30.12 0.35 -2.52
C LEU A 586 -30.94 -0.48 -3.51
N ASN A 587 -30.55 -0.47 -4.77
CA ASN A 587 -31.22 -1.20 -5.84
C ASN A 587 -30.34 -2.37 -6.31
N ILE A 588 -30.97 -3.52 -6.58
CA ILE A 588 -30.34 -4.66 -7.20
C ILE A 588 -31.09 -5.01 -8.47
N TYR A 589 -30.38 -4.94 -9.61
CA TYR A 589 -30.89 -5.33 -10.91
C TYR A 589 -30.32 -6.68 -11.30
N GLU A 590 -31.13 -7.51 -11.95
CA GLU A 590 -30.70 -8.68 -12.67
C GLU A 590 -30.53 -8.36 -14.15
N TYR A 591 -29.39 -8.76 -14.73
CA TYR A 591 -29.16 -8.68 -16.15
C TYR A 591 -29.38 -10.05 -16.81
N GLY A 592 -30.49 -10.17 -17.54
CA GLY A 592 -30.92 -11.45 -18.13
C GLY A 592 -29.97 -12.04 -19.17
N GLU A 593 -29.22 -11.19 -19.87
CA GLU A 593 -28.32 -11.56 -20.95
C GLU A 593 -26.87 -11.80 -20.51
N ALA A 594 -26.61 -11.89 -19.19
CA ALA A 594 -25.29 -12.18 -18.66
C ALA A 594 -24.78 -13.55 -19.15
N LEU A 595 -23.54 -13.59 -19.64
CA LEU A 595 -22.93 -14.83 -20.08
C LEU A 595 -22.42 -15.64 -18.88
N PRO A 596 -22.54 -16.99 -18.89
CA PRO A 596 -21.89 -17.81 -17.88
C PRO A 596 -20.38 -17.71 -17.99
N ARG A 597 -19.70 -18.01 -16.86
CA ARG A 597 -18.24 -17.84 -16.69
C ARG A 597 -17.41 -18.63 -17.69
N ALA A 598 -17.90 -19.76 -18.18
CA ALA A 598 -17.20 -20.58 -19.16
C ALA A 598 -18.11 -20.95 -20.33
N ARG A 599 -17.63 -20.78 -21.57
CA ARG A 599 -18.34 -21.12 -22.81
C ARG A 599 -17.38 -21.54 -23.91
N VAL A 600 -17.82 -22.41 -24.80
CA VAL A 600 -17.10 -22.82 -26.00
C VAL A 600 -17.70 -22.11 -27.23
N PHE A 601 -16.89 -21.36 -27.94
CA PHE A 601 -17.24 -20.60 -29.14
C PHE A 601 -16.66 -21.30 -30.40
N THR A 602 -17.37 -21.24 -31.49
CA THR A 602 -16.90 -21.68 -32.82
C THR A 602 -16.73 -20.51 -33.79
N ASP A 603 -17.28 -19.32 -33.47
CA ASP A 603 -17.05 -18.09 -34.24
C ASP A 603 -16.18 -17.13 -33.46
N TYR A 604 -15.26 -16.45 -34.14
CA TYR A 604 -14.34 -15.51 -33.55
C TYR A 604 -14.02 -14.33 -34.46
N GLU A 605 -13.58 -13.24 -33.87
CA GLU A 605 -13.09 -12.05 -34.56
C GLU A 605 -11.67 -11.75 -34.12
N ILE A 606 -10.79 -11.39 -35.05
CA ILE A 606 -9.41 -11.03 -34.71
C ILE A 606 -9.32 -9.51 -34.66
N VAL A 607 -8.85 -9.00 -33.54
CA VAL A 607 -8.57 -7.60 -33.30
C VAL A 607 -7.09 -7.47 -32.94
N GLU A 608 -6.28 -7.12 -33.94
CA GLU A 608 -4.87 -6.86 -33.73
C GLU A 608 -4.69 -5.61 -32.86
N ASP A 609 -3.67 -5.62 -31.97
CA ASP A 609 -3.32 -4.49 -31.11
C ASP A 609 -4.45 -4.02 -30.16
N ALA A 610 -5.19 -4.98 -29.61
CA ALA A 610 -6.32 -4.72 -28.71
C ALA A 610 -5.96 -3.87 -27.48
N ASP A 611 -4.70 -3.89 -27.05
CA ASP A 611 -4.19 -3.13 -25.91
C ASP A 611 -4.13 -1.59 -26.17
N ASN A 612 -4.14 -1.17 -27.44
CA ASN A 612 -4.08 0.24 -27.84
C ASN A 612 -5.43 0.83 -28.25
N LEU A 613 -6.53 0.10 -28.09
CA LEU A 613 -7.86 0.59 -28.38
C LEU A 613 -8.24 1.78 -27.46
N THR A 614 -8.90 2.76 -28.04
CA THR A 614 -9.58 3.81 -27.26
C THR A 614 -10.80 3.21 -26.53
N LEU A 615 -11.31 3.94 -25.53
CA LEU A 615 -12.51 3.54 -24.81
C LEU A 615 -13.70 3.30 -25.75
N SER A 616 -13.97 4.25 -26.66
CA SER A 616 -15.08 4.12 -27.64
C SER A 616 -14.90 2.87 -28.50
N GLN A 617 -13.72 2.66 -29.09
CA GLN A 617 -13.44 1.47 -29.89
C GLN A 617 -13.63 0.17 -29.08
N SER A 618 -13.25 0.19 -27.79
CA SER A 618 -13.48 -0.97 -26.92
C SER A 618 -14.98 -1.21 -26.70
N TYR A 619 -15.79 -0.17 -26.48
CA TYR A 619 -17.25 -0.33 -26.34
C TYR A 619 -17.92 -0.79 -27.63
N ASP A 620 -17.45 -0.31 -28.79
CA ASP A 620 -17.97 -0.73 -30.10
C ASP A 620 -17.82 -2.26 -30.33
N LEU A 621 -16.79 -2.88 -29.71
CA LEU A 621 -16.61 -4.33 -29.77
C LEU A 621 -17.69 -5.09 -28.98
N PHE A 622 -18.29 -4.47 -27.98
CA PHE A 622 -19.33 -5.05 -27.14
C PHE A 622 -20.74 -4.57 -27.49
N THR A 623 -20.88 -3.83 -28.57
CA THR A 623 -22.16 -3.27 -29.06
C THR A 623 -22.54 -3.89 -30.40
N PRO A 624 -23.77 -4.42 -30.60
CA PRO A 624 -24.74 -4.70 -29.52
C PRO A 624 -24.31 -5.83 -28.61
N PRO A 625 -24.93 -6.02 -27.43
CA PRO A 625 -24.59 -7.12 -26.51
C PRO A 625 -24.59 -8.52 -27.15
N SER A 626 -25.49 -8.76 -28.11
CA SER A 626 -25.57 -10.01 -28.89
C SER A 626 -24.27 -10.38 -29.64
N ARG A 627 -23.38 -9.40 -29.89
CA ARG A 627 -22.09 -9.66 -30.55
C ARG A 627 -21.22 -10.61 -29.72
N VAL A 628 -21.09 -10.38 -28.41
CA VAL A 628 -20.28 -11.21 -27.52
C VAL A 628 -21.02 -12.48 -27.03
N GLN A 629 -22.34 -12.55 -27.26
CA GLN A 629 -23.09 -13.77 -27.00
C GLN A 629 -22.73 -14.90 -27.96
N ASN A 630 -22.42 -14.59 -29.21
CA ASN A 630 -22.22 -15.58 -30.29
C ASN A 630 -20.79 -15.65 -30.80
N ARG A 631 -19.94 -14.67 -30.49
CA ARG A 631 -18.60 -14.54 -31.04
C ARG A 631 -17.60 -14.14 -29.97
N VAL A 632 -16.39 -14.70 -30.02
CA VAL A 632 -15.27 -14.30 -29.18
C VAL A 632 -14.31 -13.38 -29.93
N ILE A 633 -13.78 -12.39 -29.25
CA ILE A 633 -12.73 -11.48 -29.75
C ILE A 633 -11.38 -12.07 -29.34
N LEU A 634 -10.46 -12.22 -30.30
CA LEU A 634 -9.10 -12.73 -30.10
C LEU A 634 -8.06 -11.75 -30.64
N GLU A 635 -6.85 -11.79 -30.11
CA GLU A 635 -5.71 -11.00 -30.61
C GLU A 635 -4.87 -11.77 -31.64
N LYS A 636 -5.00 -13.11 -31.67
CA LYS A 636 -4.26 -13.99 -32.59
C LYS A 636 -5.20 -15.00 -33.22
N ASP A 637 -4.91 -15.35 -34.46
CA ASP A 637 -5.62 -16.42 -35.12
C ASP A 637 -5.34 -17.77 -34.40
N PRO A 638 -6.37 -18.48 -33.93
CA PRO A 638 -6.22 -19.76 -33.27
C PRO A 638 -5.74 -20.88 -34.22
N ALA A 639 -5.62 -20.61 -35.54
CA ALA A 639 -5.17 -21.42 -36.66
C ALA A 639 -5.20 -22.98 -36.48
N PRO A 640 -5.33 -23.75 -37.43
CA PRO A 640 -6.37 -24.53 -38.06
C PRO A 640 -6.88 -25.74 -37.25
N LEU A 641 -7.02 -25.64 -35.92
CA LEU A 641 -7.41 -26.74 -35.03
C LEU A 641 -8.92 -27.06 -35.09
N PHE A 642 -9.73 -26.15 -35.62
CA PHE A 642 -11.15 -26.35 -35.87
C PHE A 642 -11.64 -25.48 -37.03
N SER A 643 -12.79 -25.83 -37.62
CA SER A 643 -13.43 -25.03 -38.67
C SER A 643 -14.26 -23.92 -38.02
N ARG A 644 -13.98 -22.68 -38.41
CA ARG A 644 -14.82 -21.54 -38.02
C ARG A 644 -16.24 -21.73 -38.55
N ASP A 645 -17.21 -21.71 -37.66
CA ASP A 645 -18.63 -21.86 -37.97
C ASP A 645 -19.46 -20.93 -37.09
N ALA A 646 -20.45 -20.25 -37.64
CA ALA A 646 -21.39 -19.39 -36.92
C ALA A 646 -22.44 -20.23 -36.14
N GLY A 647 -21.97 -21.21 -35.36
CA GLY A 647 -22.79 -22.02 -34.47
C GLY A 647 -23.07 -21.31 -33.14
N GLU A 648 -24.15 -21.72 -32.46
CA GLU A 648 -24.42 -21.25 -31.11
C GLU A 648 -23.35 -21.72 -30.14
N PRO A 649 -22.81 -20.83 -29.26
CA PRO A 649 -21.84 -21.23 -28.25
C PRO A 649 -22.42 -22.24 -27.26
N VAL A 650 -21.59 -23.20 -26.83
CA VAL A 650 -21.96 -24.25 -25.87
C VAL A 650 -21.48 -23.82 -24.46
N GLU A 651 -22.39 -23.89 -23.49
CA GLU A 651 -21.99 -23.68 -22.10
C GLU A 651 -21.03 -24.76 -21.61
N ALA A 652 -20.02 -24.34 -20.83
CA ALA A 652 -19.09 -25.20 -20.15
C ALA A 652 -19.26 -25.04 -18.64
N ASN A 653 -18.97 -26.08 -17.88
CA ASN A 653 -19.29 -26.11 -16.46
C ASN A 653 -18.00 -25.93 -15.62
N VAL A 654 -17.96 -24.90 -14.79
CA VAL A 654 -16.88 -24.70 -13.81
C VAL A 654 -17.12 -25.62 -12.63
N VAL A 655 -16.33 -26.69 -12.52
CA VAL A 655 -16.51 -27.74 -11.50
C VAL A 655 -15.68 -27.49 -10.23
N TYR A 656 -14.64 -26.67 -10.33
CA TYR A 656 -13.80 -26.29 -9.20
C TYR A 656 -13.20 -24.90 -9.40
N SER A 657 -13.12 -24.09 -8.34
CA SER A 657 -12.46 -22.78 -8.36
C SER A 657 -11.79 -22.46 -7.02
N SER A 658 -10.54 -22.04 -7.08
CA SER A 658 -9.74 -21.55 -5.94
C SER A 658 -8.79 -20.44 -6.38
N ASN A 659 -8.03 -19.89 -5.43
CA ASN A 659 -7.00 -18.87 -5.72
C ASN A 659 -5.89 -19.34 -6.67
N HIS A 660 -5.73 -20.65 -6.87
CA HIS A 660 -4.62 -21.21 -7.67
C HIS A 660 -5.06 -22.16 -8.78
N ARG A 661 -6.33 -22.53 -8.83
CA ARG A 661 -6.80 -23.55 -9.79
C ARG A 661 -8.28 -23.34 -10.14
N VAL A 662 -8.59 -23.43 -11.44
CA VAL A 662 -9.95 -23.48 -11.96
C VAL A 662 -10.06 -24.68 -12.88
N GLU A 663 -11.08 -25.52 -12.68
CA GLU A 663 -11.36 -26.69 -13.51
C GLU A 663 -12.70 -26.51 -14.22
N VAL A 664 -12.70 -26.84 -15.51
CA VAL A 664 -13.85 -26.68 -16.40
C VAL A 664 -14.08 -27.98 -17.15
N ASP A 665 -15.29 -28.52 -17.07
CA ASP A 665 -15.75 -29.57 -17.94
C ASP A 665 -16.40 -28.93 -19.17
N ALA A 666 -15.78 -29.14 -20.35
CA ALA A 666 -16.19 -28.55 -21.60
C ALA A 666 -16.60 -29.60 -22.61
N TYR A 667 -17.64 -29.29 -23.41
CA TYR A 667 -18.03 -30.08 -24.56
C TYR A 667 -17.92 -29.26 -25.84
N ALA A 668 -17.05 -29.65 -26.72
CA ALA A 668 -16.79 -29.01 -28.01
C ALA A 668 -17.15 -29.98 -29.18
N PRO A 669 -18.41 -30.06 -29.63
CA PRO A 669 -18.86 -31.08 -30.59
C PRO A 669 -18.12 -31.00 -31.92
N ARG A 670 -17.62 -29.84 -32.32
CA ARG A 670 -16.87 -29.59 -33.57
C ARG A 670 -15.48 -29.00 -33.33
N GLY A 671 -15.00 -29.04 -32.07
CA GLY A 671 -13.89 -28.22 -31.61
C GLY A 671 -14.35 -26.80 -31.32
N GLY A 672 -13.43 -25.93 -30.89
CA GLY A 672 -13.76 -24.54 -30.63
C GLY A 672 -12.80 -23.86 -29.66
N ILE A 673 -13.19 -22.70 -29.17
CA ILE A 673 -12.42 -21.90 -28.24
C ILE A 673 -13.17 -21.86 -26.90
N LEU A 674 -12.64 -22.53 -25.89
CA LEU A 674 -13.14 -22.38 -24.54
C LEU A 674 -12.66 -21.01 -24.03
N VAL A 675 -13.61 -20.14 -23.67
CA VAL A 675 -13.37 -18.89 -22.97
C VAL A 675 -13.77 -19.06 -21.52
N LEU A 676 -12.85 -18.76 -20.63
CA LEU A 676 -13.10 -18.61 -19.19
C LEU A 676 -13.02 -17.12 -18.88
N ASN A 677 -14.15 -16.51 -18.50
CA ASN A 677 -14.26 -15.07 -18.21
C ASN A 677 -13.53 -14.67 -16.91
N ASP A 678 -12.35 -15.25 -16.73
CA ASP A 678 -11.38 -14.89 -15.68
C ASP A 678 -10.21 -14.14 -16.30
N THR A 679 -9.70 -13.17 -15.56
CA THR A 679 -8.64 -12.29 -16.04
C THR A 679 -7.40 -13.06 -16.51
N TYR A 680 -6.94 -12.73 -17.72
CA TYR A 680 -5.68 -13.20 -18.26
C TYR A 680 -4.50 -12.62 -17.48
N TYR A 681 -3.56 -13.49 -17.12
CA TYR A 681 -2.27 -13.09 -16.56
C TYR A 681 -1.21 -14.15 -16.90
N PRO A 682 0.03 -13.79 -17.26
CA PRO A 682 1.01 -14.74 -17.84
C PRO A 682 1.41 -15.90 -16.95
N GLU A 683 1.24 -15.80 -15.63
CA GLU A 683 1.57 -16.89 -14.70
C GLU A 683 0.45 -17.94 -14.55
N TRP A 684 -0.64 -17.80 -15.29
CA TRP A 684 -1.61 -18.88 -15.47
C TRP A 684 -1.18 -19.82 -16.59
N HIS A 685 -1.36 -21.11 -16.39
CA HIS A 685 -1.10 -22.18 -17.34
C HIS A 685 -2.39 -22.96 -17.56
N VAL A 686 -2.63 -23.45 -18.78
CA VAL A 686 -3.82 -24.22 -19.09
C VAL A 686 -3.45 -25.61 -19.55
N PHE A 687 -4.14 -26.64 -19.05
CA PHE A 687 -4.00 -28.04 -19.38
C PHE A 687 -5.33 -28.54 -19.89
N VAL A 688 -5.32 -29.19 -21.08
CA VAL A 688 -6.46 -29.85 -21.67
C VAL A 688 -6.19 -31.35 -21.60
N ASP A 689 -7.00 -32.09 -20.87
CA ASP A 689 -6.85 -33.53 -20.62
C ASP A 689 -5.45 -33.91 -20.10
N GLY A 690 -4.89 -33.04 -19.24
CA GLY A 690 -3.56 -33.18 -18.63
C GLY A 690 -2.38 -32.75 -19.53
N VAL A 691 -2.62 -32.28 -20.75
CA VAL A 691 -1.59 -31.77 -21.68
C VAL A 691 -1.60 -30.24 -21.65
N GLU A 692 -0.44 -29.64 -21.40
CA GLU A 692 -0.31 -28.18 -21.41
C GLU A 692 -0.53 -27.64 -22.84
N ARG A 693 -1.35 -26.61 -22.95
CA ARG A 693 -1.69 -25.90 -24.19
C ARG A 693 -1.38 -24.40 -24.07
N GLU A 694 -1.29 -23.72 -25.22
CA GLU A 694 -1.13 -22.28 -25.25
C GLU A 694 -2.41 -21.59 -24.73
N MET A 695 -2.26 -20.72 -23.75
CA MET A 695 -3.34 -19.87 -23.25
C MET A 695 -3.43 -18.62 -24.11
N MET A 696 -4.60 -18.31 -24.61
CA MET A 696 -4.90 -17.14 -25.43
C MET A 696 -5.59 -16.05 -24.58
N LYS A 697 -5.48 -14.79 -25.00
CA LYS A 697 -6.27 -13.68 -24.46
C LYS A 697 -7.52 -13.51 -25.31
N ALA A 698 -8.69 -13.53 -24.67
CA ALA A 698 -10.01 -13.40 -25.31
C ALA A 698 -10.77 -12.19 -24.75
N ASN A 699 -11.67 -11.61 -25.54
CA ASN A 699 -12.54 -10.49 -25.15
C ASN A 699 -11.76 -9.39 -24.42
N LEU A 700 -10.57 -9.05 -24.93
CA LEU A 700 -9.59 -8.07 -24.43
C LEU A 700 -8.88 -8.44 -23.12
N ALA A 701 -9.45 -9.26 -22.25
CA ALA A 701 -8.95 -9.41 -20.88
C ALA A 701 -9.01 -10.83 -20.29
N TYR A 702 -9.66 -11.80 -20.97
CA TYR A 702 -9.98 -13.10 -20.36
C TYR A 702 -9.17 -14.25 -20.94
N ARG A 703 -9.20 -15.39 -20.25
CA ARG A 703 -8.44 -16.59 -20.64
C ARG A 703 -9.21 -17.41 -21.66
N ALA A 704 -8.50 -17.91 -22.66
CA ALA A 704 -9.05 -18.86 -23.62
C ALA A 704 -8.06 -19.95 -23.98
N VAL A 705 -8.60 -21.09 -24.47
CA VAL A 705 -7.82 -22.20 -25.00
C VAL A 705 -8.59 -22.87 -26.13
N VAL A 706 -7.88 -23.37 -27.15
CA VAL A 706 -8.46 -24.10 -28.25
C VAL A 706 -8.70 -25.55 -27.84
N LEU A 707 -9.88 -26.09 -28.18
CA LEU A 707 -10.30 -27.47 -27.94
C LEU A 707 -10.50 -28.19 -29.26
N GLU A 708 -10.07 -29.43 -29.32
CA GLU A 708 -10.41 -30.37 -30.37
C GLU A 708 -11.88 -30.84 -30.26
N PRO A 709 -12.47 -31.50 -31.25
CA PRO A 709 -13.81 -32.07 -31.09
C PRO A 709 -13.87 -33.11 -29.98
N GLY A 710 -14.82 -32.97 -29.04
CA GLY A 710 -14.98 -33.93 -27.95
C GLY A 710 -15.38 -33.31 -26.61
N ARG A 711 -15.30 -34.17 -25.57
CA ARG A 711 -15.42 -33.76 -24.18
C ARG A 711 -14.03 -33.61 -23.59
N HIS A 712 -13.79 -32.52 -22.87
CA HIS A 712 -12.50 -32.16 -22.31
C HIS A 712 -12.61 -31.76 -20.86
N ARG A 713 -11.61 -32.14 -20.07
CA ARG A 713 -11.35 -31.56 -18.76
C ARG A 713 -10.24 -30.53 -18.90
N VAL A 714 -10.57 -29.28 -18.68
CA VAL A 714 -9.63 -28.17 -18.80
C VAL A 714 -9.27 -27.66 -17.42
N GLU A 715 -7.98 -27.58 -17.13
CA GLU A 715 -7.45 -27.10 -15.86
C GLU A 715 -6.63 -25.85 -16.09
N PHE A 716 -7.02 -24.75 -15.48
CA PHE A 716 -6.20 -23.54 -15.37
C PHE A 716 -5.49 -23.56 -14.01
N VAL A 717 -4.15 -23.43 -14.02
CA VAL A 717 -3.31 -23.53 -12.83
C VAL A 717 -2.44 -22.29 -12.73
N TYR A 718 -2.51 -21.60 -11.59
CA TYR A 718 -1.67 -20.44 -11.29
C TYR A 718 -0.32 -20.89 -10.75
N LYS A 719 0.77 -20.53 -11.45
CA LYS A 719 2.14 -20.87 -11.06
C LYS A 719 2.94 -19.56 -10.91
N PRO A 720 3.00 -18.95 -9.71
CA PRO A 720 3.70 -17.68 -9.50
C PRO A 720 5.22 -17.87 -9.58
N SER A 721 5.72 -18.11 -10.79
CA SER A 721 7.12 -18.41 -11.07
C SER A 721 8.05 -17.26 -10.61
N SER A 722 7.63 -16.02 -10.79
CA SER A 722 8.34 -14.83 -10.32
C SER A 722 8.56 -14.85 -8.79
N THR A 723 7.56 -15.28 -8.01
CA THR A 723 7.68 -15.45 -6.56
C THR A 723 8.64 -16.58 -6.20
N TYR A 724 8.57 -17.72 -6.87
CA TYR A 724 9.46 -18.85 -6.61
C TYR A 724 10.93 -18.51 -6.89
N TYR A 725 11.21 -17.82 -7.99
CA TYR A 725 12.55 -17.27 -8.25
C TYR A 725 12.95 -16.25 -7.17
N GLY A 726 12.02 -15.41 -6.74
CA GLY A 726 12.24 -14.46 -5.65
C GLY A 726 12.64 -15.14 -4.36
N VAL A 727 11.97 -16.23 -3.97
CA VAL A 727 12.31 -17.02 -2.78
C VAL A 727 13.72 -17.63 -2.90
N ALA A 728 14.08 -18.15 -4.08
CA ALA A 728 15.43 -18.68 -4.30
C ALA A 728 16.51 -17.59 -4.18
N VAL A 729 16.29 -16.40 -4.75
CA VAL A 729 17.19 -15.25 -4.62
C VAL A 729 17.28 -14.79 -3.16
N CYS A 730 16.16 -14.75 -2.44
CA CYS A 730 16.15 -14.39 -1.01
C CYS A 730 16.98 -15.39 -0.18
N ALA A 731 16.80 -16.69 -0.41
CA ALA A 731 17.58 -17.73 0.28
C ALA A 731 19.10 -17.59 0.02
N ALA A 732 19.49 -17.36 -1.23
CA ALA A 732 20.88 -17.09 -1.59
C ALA A 732 21.40 -15.81 -0.91
N GLY A 733 20.59 -14.75 -0.86
CA GLY A 733 20.88 -13.49 -0.18
C GLY A 733 21.06 -13.67 1.33
N MET A 734 20.24 -14.48 2.00
CA MET A 734 20.38 -14.82 3.43
C MET A 734 21.70 -15.56 3.69
N LEU A 735 22.03 -16.55 2.88
CA LEU A 735 23.31 -17.28 3.00
C LEU A 735 24.50 -16.33 2.82
N LEU A 736 24.45 -15.46 1.82
CA LEU A 736 25.51 -14.48 1.58
C LEU A 736 25.63 -13.49 2.75
N ALA A 737 24.52 -12.98 3.26
CA ALA A 737 24.50 -12.09 4.42
C ALA A 737 25.12 -12.76 5.66
N LEU A 738 24.81 -14.04 5.90
CA LEU A 738 25.40 -14.82 6.98
C LEU A 738 26.92 -15.00 6.80
N LEU A 739 27.40 -15.34 5.61
CA LEU A 739 28.81 -15.48 5.30
C LEU A 739 29.56 -14.16 5.48
N VAL A 740 29.00 -13.05 5.00
CA VAL A 740 29.55 -11.70 5.19
C VAL A 740 29.64 -11.37 6.67
N PHE A 741 28.57 -11.64 7.44
CA PHE A 741 28.55 -11.41 8.89
C PHE A 741 29.62 -12.20 9.63
N ILE A 742 29.78 -13.52 9.35
CA ILE A 742 30.79 -14.39 9.95
C ILE A 742 32.20 -13.90 9.60
N ARG A 743 32.45 -13.52 8.35
CA ARG A 743 33.76 -13.03 7.91
C ARG A 743 34.14 -11.73 8.62
N TYR A 744 33.18 -10.79 8.78
CA TYR A 744 33.44 -9.53 9.48
C TYR A 744 33.61 -9.68 10.99
N GLN A 745 33.12 -10.74 11.62
CA GLN A 745 33.42 -11.05 13.03
C GLN A 745 34.90 -11.46 13.26
N ARG A 746 35.55 -12.02 12.23
CA ARG A 746 36.93 -12.55 12.30
C ARG A 746 38.02 -11.53 11.98
N ILE A 747 37.67 -10.33 11.53
CA ILE A 747 38.64 -9.28 11.22
C ILE A 747 38.81 -8.42 12.47
N PRO A 748 39.96 -8.54 13.20
CA PRO A 748 40.26 -7.64 14.31
C PRO A 748 40.46 -6.24 13.70
N LEU A 749 39.58 -5.32 14.04
CA LEU A 749 39.73 -3.91 13.68
C LEU A 749 40.78 -3.30 14.61
N PRO A 750 41.73 -2.49 14.12
CA PRO A 750 42.69 -1.82 14.97
C PRO A 750 41.94 -0.95 15.97
N CYS A 751 42.14 -1.22 17.28
CA CYS A 751 41.71 -0.32 18.34
C CYS A 751 42.38 1.04 18.11
N ILE A 752 41.62 1.98 17.62
CA ILE A 752 42.03 3.40 17.61
C ILE A 752 41.49 3.94 18.92
N SER A 753 42.41 4.29 19.83
CA SER A 753 42.10 4.98 21.08
C SER A 753 41.22 6.18 20.80
N GLU A 754 40.10 6.30 21.48
CA GLU A 754 39.23 7.48 21.48
C GLU A 754 40.08 8.72 21.87
N PRO A 755 39.92 9.85 21.17
CA PRO A 755 40.52 11.11 21.62
C PRO A 755 39.76 11.69 22.81
#